data_0e694e45e9008bb8fff0745cd8c93dab
#
_entry.id   0e694e45e9008bb8fff0745cd8c93dab
#
_cell.length_a   1.000
_cell.length_b   1.000
_cell.length_c   1.000
_cell.angle_alpha   90.00
_cell.angle_beta   90.00
_cell.angle_gamma   90.00
#
_symmetry.space_group_name_H-M   'P 1'
#
loop_
_entity.id
_entity.type
_entity.pdbx_description
1 polymer ?
#
loop_
_entity_poly.entity_id
_entity_poly.type
_entity_poly.pdbx_seq_one_letter_code
_entity_poly.pdbx_strand_id
1 'polypeptide(L)'
;VVGVLIRMKLAVLRNTATGGKMAWVVLGGTVGLCLAIATIVLAFFDFSHPRMLMDLLAVTFALWALGWMVGPTFAGEPPLNGQHFHRQPIPRGTLALGLLASAMVAVTTVVTLFAFTSLIVFAARLNLRAVVVSVPAVILLLLLVVLLSRVVSLMFGALARSRFGGVVTATVTAAMIALASFSWIIFIGIYVLLEQGFPPRLSTVLRSLPSSWGLLSVEAAGRGDWWWTVGPLAALAVLVVVLFLVWTRLLGPQRLARAVVRGSSAERAAPRGWAARSDLGVLYLKEMRTWWRDPLRTQNITLPAAFSVITALFPLMLDFTGFFPFVGAATALMGAATCANLYGQDGTALWMTLMLPGKEKADVRARQLAWLTVFGPMTLVMTATGSVLHGDLSLVPWALAANLAALGGGAGLLIWISVVGLVPGPDPHKIKNSPLDHGDVTSQSFLMFFPTVVAVLPALGVALAGQLLDRSLLLWASVPTGLLVGVVCYAWFGDLAARRLREKGPDLLQLMRSGRQQAVVDGPGTAKAPSAFETMGAKSRFLMWGSMAIGILGLFPQGLVPLGIKLSGSTDRVWFLALYMPDPWQWPVIAGMILIGLAGFGGMLVVYLAESRKAKEKARTELKARAEAARAEEPKEGSASALPLA
;
A
#
# COMPACT_ATOMS: atom_id res chain seq x y z
N VAL A 1 31.09 9.39 19.53
CA VAL A 1 30.25 8.89 18.43
C VAL A 1 28.78 8.89 18.85
N VAL A 2 28.37 8.23 19.95
CA VAL A 2 26.94 8.12 20.34
C VAL A 2 26.31 9.50 20.55
N GLY A 3 26.93 10.38 21.35
CA GLY A 3 26.42 11.75 21.59
C GLY A 3 26.34 12.60 20.31
N VAL A 4 27.25 12.40 19.35
CA VAL A 4 27.19 13.08 18.05
C VAL A 4 25.98 12.63 17.25
N LEU A 5 25.69 11.32 17.18
CA LEU A 5 24.53 10.77 16.47
C LEU A 5 23.21 11.25 17.09
N ILE A 6 23.12 11.36 18.42
CA ILE A 6 21.95 11.94 19.09
C ILE A 6 21.78 13.42 18.70
N ARG A 7 22.86 14.23 18.75
CA ARG A 7 22.81 15.65 18.34
C ARG A 7 22.41 15.82 16.87
N MET A 8 22.96 14.98 15.97
CA MET A 8 22.56 14.96 14.57
C MET A 8 21.06 14.64 14.42
N LYS A 9 20.54 13.66 15.16
CA LYS A 9 19.12 13.32 15.11
C LYS A 9 18.25 14.48 15.57
N LEU A 10 18.60 15.14 16.67
CA LEU A 10 17.89 16.31 17.18
C LEU A 10 17.93 17.49 16.19
N ALA A 11 19.10 17.75 15.59
CA ALA A 11 19.23 18.79 14.56
C ALA A 11 18.37 18.49 13.33
N VAL A 12 18.34 17.24 12.86
CA VAL A 12 17.47 16.83 11.77
C VAL A 12 15.99 17.00 12.13
N LEU A 13 15.57 16.57 13.30
CA LEU A 13 14.19 16.74 13.78
C LEU A 13 13.79 18.22 13.82
N ARG A 14 14.68 19.08 14.35
CA ARG A 14 14.44 20.53 14.42
C ARG A 14 14.31 21.18 13.04
N ASN A 15 15.15 20.79 12.08
CA ASN A 15 15.21 21.42 10.76
C ASN A 15 14.23 20.81 9.76
N THR A 16 13.78 19.56 9.95
CA THR A 16 12.77 18.92 9.07
C THR A 16 11.34 19.16 9.51
N ALA A 17 11.14 19.70 10.72
CA ALA A 17 9.81 19.99 11.28
C ALA A 17 9.26 21.31 10.71
N THR A 18 9.15 21.41 9.35
CA THR A 18 8.62 22.60 8.65
C THR A 18 7.54 22.20 7.64
N GLY A 19 6.52 23.05 7.50
CA GLY A 19 5.46 22.90 6.49
C GLY A 19 4.57 21.65 6.68
N GLY A 20 4.13 21.05 5.58
CA GLY A 20 3.21 19.90 5.57
C GLY A 20 3.73 18.65 6.29
N LYS A 21 5.05 18.45 6.36
CA LYS A 21 5.65 17.34 7.11
C LYS A 21 5.42 17.46 8.60
N MET A 22 5.43 18.68 9.13
CA MET A 22 5.12 18.94 10.54
C MET A 22 3.69 18.51 10.88
N ALA A 23 2.73 18.82 10.02
CA ALA A 23 1.33 18.44 10.23
C ALA A 23 1.16 16.91 10.36
N TRP A 24 1.86 16.12 9.51
CA TRP A 24 1.83 14.65 9.61
C TRP A 24 2.50 14.11 10.86
N VAL A 25 3.61 14.72 11.30
CA VAL A 25 4.29 14.34 12.56
C VAL A 25 3.39 14.64 13.76
N VAL A 26 2.75 15.82 13.78
CA VAL A 26 1.82 16.22 14.84
C VAL A 26 0.61 15.28 14.84
N LEU A 27 -0.04 15.06 13.68
CA LEU A 27 -1.20 14.17 13.58
C LEU A 27 -0.85 12.75 14.04
N GLY A 28 0.23 12.18 13.53
CA GLY A 28 0.68 10.84 13.92
C GLY A 28 1.06 10.76 15.41
N GLY A 29 1.70 11.80 15.93
CA GLY A 29 2.03 11.93 17.35
C GLY A 29 0.78 12.01 18.23
N THR A 30 -0.23 12.79 17.82
CA THR A 30 -1.50 12.93 18.54
C THR A 30 -2.30 11.62 18.55
N VAL A 31 -2.43 10.97 17.39
CA VAL A 31 -3.09 9.65 17.30
C VAL A 31 -2.35 8.62 18.14
N GLY A 32 -1.03 8.58 18.06
CA GLY A 32 -0.20 7.69 18.88
C GLY A 32 -0.39 7.95 20.38
N LEU A 33 -0.44 9.21 20.79
CA LEU A 33 -0.68 9.59 22.20
C LEU A 33 -2.08 9.16 22.66
N CYS A 34 -3.12 9.35 21.84
CA CYS A 34 -4.48 8.88 22.15
C CYS A 34 -4.49 7.35 22.35
N LEU A 35 -3.81 6.59 21.46
CA LEU A 35 -3.68 5.14 21.60
C LEU A 35 -2.91 4.75 22.85
N ALA A 36 -1.85 5.49 23.22
CA ALA A 36 -1.08 5.24 24.41
C ALA A 36 -1.92 5.50 25.69
N ILE A 37 -2.70 6.60 25.71
CA ILE A 37 -3.63 6.89 26.80
C ILE A 37 -4.70 5.77 26.88
N ALA A 38 -5.28 5.35 25.75
CA ALA A 38 -6.24 4.25 25.72
C ALA A 38 -5.64 2.93 26.26
N THR A 39 -4.36 2.65 25.97
CA THR A 39 -3.63 1.49 26.50
C THR A 39 -3.47 1.58 28.03
N ILE A 40 -3.20 2.77 28.56
CA ILE A 40 -3.07 2.98 30.03
C ILE A 40 -4.45 2.87 30.69
N VAL A 41 -5.47 3.51 30.10
CA VAL A 41 -6.85 3.48 30.60
C VAL A 41 -7.38 2.05 30.64
N LEU A 42 -7.05 1.23 29.62
CA LEU A 42 -7.41 -0.19 29.60
C LEU A 42 -6.94 -0.95 30.85
N ALA A 43 -5.77 -0.62 31.39
CA ALA A 43 -5.24 -1.27 32.59
C ALA A 43 -6.02 -0.94 33.89
N PHE A 44 -6.92 0.06 33.88
CA PHE A 44 -7.78 0.39 35.01
C PHE A 44 -9.13 -0.33 35.00
N PHE A 45 -9.54 -0.89 33.86
CA PHE A 45 -10.85 -1.54 33.78
C PHE A 45 -10.88 -2.91 34.46
N ASP A 46 -12.01 -3.20 35.09
CA ASP A 46 -12.37 -4.52 35.57
C ASP A 46 -13.34 -5.20 34.60
N PHE A 47 -13.02 -6.42 34.23
CA PHE A 47 -13.81 -7.19 33.30
C PHE A 47 -14.47 -8.39 34.00
N SER A 48 -15.65 -8.79 33.51
CA SER A 48 -16.40 -9.91 34.04
C SER A 48 -15.63 -11.25 33.97
N HIS A 49 -14.73 -11.40 32.99
CA HIS A 49 -13.91 -12.59 32.82
C HIS A 49 -12.54 -12.42 33.47
N PRO A 50 -12.10 -13.32 34.37
CA PRO A 50 -10.89 -13.13 35.19
C PRO A 50 -9.57 -12.95 34.44
N ARG A 51 -9.50 -13.43 33.17
CA ARG A 51 -8.27 -13.36 32.33
C ARG A 51 -8.34 -12.34 31.23
N MET A 52 -9.45 -11.66 31.08
CA MET A 52 -9.74 -10.79 29.96
C MET A 52 -8.81 -9.59 29.87
N LEU A 53 -8.53 -8.93 31.01
CA LEU A 53 -7.60 -7.81 31.06
C LEU A 53 -6.20 -8.22 30.56
N MET A 54 -5.72 -9.38 30.96
CA MET A 54 -4.42 -9.89 30.50
C MET A 54 -4.40 -10.14 29.00
N ASP A 55 -5.44 -10.77 28.48
CA ASP A 55 -5.51 -11.09 27.05
C ASP A 55 -5.65 -9.82 26.19
N LEU A 56 -6.40 -8.82 26.67
CA LEU A 56 -6.50 -7.50 26.02
C LEU A 56 -5.18 -6.74 26.05
N LEU A 57 -4.45 -6.74 27.17
CA LEU A 57 -3.11 -6.15 27.25
C LEU A 57 -2.11 -6.89 26.36
N ALA A 58 -2.19 -8.24 26.28
CA ALA A 58 -1.35 -9.05 25.41
C ALA A 58 -1.59 -8.71 23.93
N VAL A 59 -2.86 -8.59 23.49
CA VAL A 59 -3.23 -8.12 22.14
C VAL A 59 -2.69 -6.73 21.89
N THR A 60 -2.88 -5.80 22.83
CA THR A 60 -2.46 -4.41 22.69
C THR A 60 -0.93 -4.30 22.54
N PHE A 61 -0.16 -5.04 23.34
CA PHE A 61 1.30 -5.08 23.20
C PHE A 61 1.76 -5.75 21.92
N ALA A 62 1.04 -6.77 21.45
CA ALA A 62 1.29 -7.38 20.13
C ALA A 62 1.00 -6.39 19.00
N LEU A 63 -0.07 -5.59 19.08
CA LEU A 63 -0.39 -4.54 18.11
C LEU A 63 0.66 -3.42 18.11
N TRP A 64 1.16 -2.99 19.28
CA TRP A 64 2.28 -2.05 19.36
C TRP A 64 3.53 -2.63 18.69
N ALA A 65 3.87 -3.89 18.95
CA ALA A 65 5.01 -4.56 18.31
C ALA A 65 4.83 -4.66 16.79
N LEU A 66 3.64 -5.04 16.32
CA LEU A 66 3.29 -5.10 14.91
C LEU A 66 3.40 -3.71 14.25
N GLY A 67 2.87 -2.67 14.89
CA GLY A 67 2.99 -1.29 14.41
C GLY A 67 4.44 -0.84 14.22
N TRP A 68 5.34 -1.24 15.13
CA TRP A 68 6.77 -0.98 15.02
C TRP A 68 7.45 -1.79 13.90
N MET A 69 7.02 -3.02 13.64
CA MET A 69 7.54 -3.84 12.54
C MET A 69 7.13 -3.28 11.17
N VAL A 70 5.91 -2.80 11.09
CA VAL A 70 5.28 -2.39 9.84
C VAL A 70 5.49 -0.89 9.56
N GLY A 71 5.50 -0.05 10.59
CA GLY A 71 5.64 1.40 10.46
C GLY A 71 6.78 1.88 9.53
N PRO A 72 8.00 1.33 9.62
CA PRO A 72 9.11 1.70 8.75
C PRO A 72 8.90 1.41 7.26
N THR A 73 8.02 0.46 6.91
CA THR A 73 7.72 0.15 5.50
C THR A 73 6.97 1.29 4.83
N PHE A 74 6.23 2.10 5.60
CA PHE A 74 5.45 3.25 5.12
C PHE A 74 6.11 4.61 5.39
N ALA A 75 7.00 4.69 6.40
CA ALA A 75 7.57 5.96 6.85
C ALA A 75 8.73 6.50 5.98
N GLY A 76 9.12 5.79 4.91
CA GLY A 76 10.29 6.15 4.11
C GLY A 76 11.63 5.94 4.83
N GLU A 77 12.72 6.42 4.23
CA GLU A 77 14.06 6.24 4.80
C GLU A 77 14.23 6.98 6.13
N PRO A 78 14.76 6.30 7.16
CA PRO A 78 15.12 6.97 8.40
C PRO A 78 16.21 8.02 8.12
N PRO A 79 16.11 9.22 8.69
CA PRO A 79 17.06 10.32 8.43
C PRO A 79 18.51 9.97 8.79
N LEU A 80 18.73 9.01 9.67
CA LEU A 80 20.04 8.45 9.99
C LEU A 80 20.05 6.95 9.67
N ASN A 81 20.66 6.61 8.52
CA ASN A 81 20.84 5.24 8.08
C ASN A 81 22.30 4.82 8.28
N GLY A 82 22.52 3.57 8.71
CA GLY A 82 23.87 3.00 8.87
C GLY A 82 24.71 3.06 7.59
N GLN A 83 24.07 3.09 6.43
CA GLN A 83 24.74 3.20 5.13
C GLN A 83 25.50 4.53 4.93
N HIS A 84 25.05 5.62 5.55
CA HIS A 84 25.75 6.91 5.47
C HIS A 84 27.13 6.89 6.13
N PHE A 85 27.37 5.92 7.03
CA PHE A 85 28.59 5.80 7.81
C PHE A 85 29.56 4.72 7.30
N HIS A 86 29.27 4.08 6.16
CA HIS A 86 30.09 2.98 5.62
C HIS A 86 31.54 3.36 5.30
N ARG A 87 31.78 4.63 5.00
CA ARG A 87 33.13 5.15 4.66
C ARG A 87 33.90 5.62 5.89
N GLN A 88 33.28 5.61 7.06
CA GLN A 88 33.89 6.06 8.30
C GLN A 88 34.46 4.88 9.10
N PRO A 89 35.63 5.02 9.72
CA PRO A 89 36.24 3.96 10.52
C PRO A 89 35.58 3.84 11.89
N ILE A 90 34.28 3.56 11.95
CA ILE A 90 33.51 3.41 13.19
C ILE A 90 33.29 1.92 13.45
N PRO A 91 33.65 1.38 14.63
CA PRO A 91 33.32 0.01 14.99
C PRO A 91 31.81 -0.24 14.93
N ARG A 92 31.38 -1.39 14.38
CA ARG A 92 29.96 -1.71 14.16
C ARG A 92 29.13 -1.66 15.43
N GLY A 93 29.67 -2.16 16.54
CA GLY A 93 28.99 -2.13 17.85
C GLY A 93 28.74 -0.71 18.34
N THR A 94 29.74 0.17 18.21
CA THR A 94 29.62 1.60 18.60
C THR A 94 28.63 2.32 17.68
N LEU A 95 28.62 2.01 16.39
CA LEU A 95 27.63 2.56 15.43
C LEU A 95 26.23 2.08 15.79
N ALA A 96 26.05 0.78 16.05
CA ALA A 96 24.78 0.20 16.44
C ALA A 96 24.22 0.83 17.73
N LEU A 97 25.06 0.94 18.77
CA LEU A 97 24.68 1.61 20.03
C LEU A 97 24.29 3.08 19.79
N GLY A 98 25.05 3.80 18.97
CA GLY A 98 24.74 5.19 18.65
C GLY A 98 23.43 5.36 17.86
N LEU A 99 23.17 4.47 16.91
CA LEU A 99 21.91 4.46 16.17
C LEU A 99 20.72 4.04 17.06
N LEU A 100 20.91 3.08 17.97
CA LEU A 100 19.89 2.69 18.96
C LEU A 100 19.57 3.87 19.89
N ALA A 101 20.59 4.49 20.47
CA ALA A 101 20.42 5.65 21.34
C ALA A 101 19.73 6.82 20.61
N SER A 102 20.05 7.05 19.33
CA SER A 102 19.36 8.04 18.50
C SER A 102 17.89 7.68 18.22
N ALA A 103 17.56 6.39 18.19
CA ALA A 103 16.18 5.92 18.02
C ALA A 103 15.34 6.13 19.29
N MET A 104 15.97 6.07 20.49
CA MET A 104 15.28 6.33 21.76
C MET A 104 14.76 7.77 21.88
N VAL A 105 15.32 8.71 21.14
CA VAL A 105 14.92 10.14 21.15
C VAL A 105 13.77 10.44 20.15
N ALA A 106 13.26 9.44 19.44
CA ALA A 106 12.16 9.63 18.51
C ALA A 106 10.80 9.79 19.24
N VAL A 107 9.91 10.62 18.69
CA VAL A 107 8.55 10.84 19.23
C VAL A 107 7.80 9.52 19.37
N THR A 108 7.90 8.63 18.40
CA THR A 108 7.29 7.29 18.42
C THR A 108 7.77 6.46 19.62
N THR A 109 9.05 6.54 19.96
CA THR A 109 9.63 5.80 21.09
C THR A 109 9.10 6.32 22.42
N VAL A 110 9.01 7.65 22.59
CA VAL A 110 8.45 8.28 23.80
C VAL A 110 6.98 7.90 23.98
N VAL A 111 6.19 7.95 22.91
CA VAL A 111 4.78 7.56 22.94
C VAL A 111 4.62 6.08 23.30
N THR A 112 5.46 5.20 22.75
CA THR A 112 5.41 3.76 23.07
C THR A 112 5.88 3.47 24.52
N LEU A 113 6.89 4.19 25.00
CA LEU A 113 7.28 4.11 26.42
C LEU A 113 6.12 4.48 27.31
N PHE A 114 5.40 5.57 26.97
CA PHE A 114 4.22 6.00 27.70
C PHE A 114 3.12 4.94 27.66
N ALA A 115 2.83 4.34 26.49
CA ALA A 115 1.87 3.23 26.38
C ALA A 115 2.26 2.03 27.28
N PHE A 116 3.54 1.65 27.32
CA PHE A 116 4.00 0.51 28.10
C PHE A 116 4.00 0.77 29.62
N THR A 117 3.86 2.02 30.09
CA THR A 117 3.60 2.28 31.52
C THR A 117 2.28 1.68 32.00
N SER A 118 1.37 1.30 31.09
CA SER A 118 0.18 0.50 31.41
C SER A 118 0.51 -0.80 32.16
N LEU A 119 1.70 -1.37 31.89
CA LEU A 119 2.19 -2.54 32.61
C LEU A 119 2.49 -2.22 34.09
N ILE A 120 2.97 -0.99 34.38
CA ILE A 120 3.21 -0.53 35.76
C ILE A 120 1.87 -0.33 36.48
N VAL A 121 0.89 0.25 35.77
CA VAL A 121 -0.47 0.41 36.29
C VAL A 121 -1.11 -0.93 36.62
N PHE A 122 -1.01 -1.91 35.68
CA PHE A 122 -1.46 -3.27 35.92
C PHE A 122 -0.75 -3.91 37.13
N ALA A 123 0.58 -3.76 37.24
CA ALA A 123 1.38 -4.28 38.35
C ALA A 123 0.96 -3.66 39.70
N ALA A 124 0.67 -2.36 39.74
CA ALA A 124 0.22 -1.65 40.94
C ALA A 124 -1.09 -2.20 41.52
N ARG A 125 -1.95 -2.77 40.66
CA ARG A 125 -3.19 -3.44 41.09
C ARG A 125 -2.96 -4.81 41.72
N LEU A 126 -1.79 -5.40 41.51
CA LEU A 126 -1.43 -6.70 42.07
C LEU A 126 -0.73 -6.54 43.43
N ASN A 127 0.50 -6.09 43.43
CA ASN A 127 1.31 -5.84 44.62
C ASN A 127 2.61 -5.10 44.30
N LEU A 128 3.35 -4.70 45.35
CA LEU A 128 4.63 -4.00 45.20
C LEU A 128 5.70 -4.83 44.44
N ARG A 129 5.73 -6.15 44.62
CA ARG A 129 6.68 -7.04 43.92
C ARG A 129 6.48 -6.97 42.41
N ALA A 130 5.22 -7.02 41.96
CA ALA A 130 4.85 -6.87 40.56
C ALA A 130 5.31 -5.51 40.01
N VAL A 131 5.15 -4.42 40.77
CA VAL A 131 5.62 -3.07 40.38
C VAL A 131 7.13 -3.05 40.16
N VAL A 132 7.93 -3.66 41.08
CA VAL A 132 9.39 -3.72 40.91
C VAL A 132 9.79 -4.48 39.65
N VAL A 133 9.09 -5.58 39.31
CA VAL A 133 9.33 -6.38 38.10
C VAL A 133 8.87 -5.67 36.84
N SER A 134 7.81 -4.85 36.90
CA SER A 134 7.28 -4.14 35.74
C SER A 134 8.25 -3.12 35.16
N VAL A 135 9.11 -2.49 35.96
CA VAL A 135 10.06 -1.48 35.47
C VAL A 135 11.06 -2.07 34.46
N PRO A 136 11.84 -3.12 34.80
CA PRO A 136 12.71 -3.75 33.81
C PRO A 136 11.93 -4.37 32.64
N ALA A 137 10.71 -4.89 32.86
CA ALA A 137 9.87 -5.43 31.81
C ALA A 137 9.49 -4.37 30.77
N VAL A 138 9.09 -3.16 31.20
CA VAL A 138 8.80 -2.02 30.31
C VAL A 138 10.02 -1.63 29.47
N ILE A 139 11.21 -1.55 30.10
CA ILE A 139 12.45 -1.19 29.38
C ILE A 139 12.80 -2.26 28.34
N LEU A 140 12.71 -3.53 28.71
CA LEU A 140 13.00 -4.64 27.79
C LEU A 140 11.99 -4.73 26.65
N LEU A 141 10.70 -4.50 26.90
CA LEU A 141 9.66 -4.45 25.87
C LEU A 141 9.90 -3.30 24.90
N LEU A 142 10.28 -2.12 25.39
CA LEU A 142 10.62 -1.00 24.53
C LEU A 142 11.83 -1.32 23.64
N LEU A 143 12.90 -1.89 24.22
CA LEU A 143 14.08 -2.32 23.47
C LEU A 143 13.72 -3.41 22.45
N LEU A 144 12.86 -4.36 22.81
CA LEU A 144 12.38 -5.40 21.92
C LEU A 144 11.73 -4.81 20.67
N VAL A 145 10.73 -3.93 20.83
CA VAL A 145 9.98 -3.39 19.68
C VAL A 145 10.85 -2.51 18.78
N VAL A 146 11.76 -1.72 19.37
CA VAL A 146 12.68 -0.88 18.60
C VAL A 146 13.69 -1.73 17.82
N LEU A 147 14.31 -2.73 18.44
CA LEU A 147 15.28 -3.61 17.77
C LEU A 147 14.61 -4.50 16.74
N LEU A 148 13.44 -5.05 17.04
CA LEU A 148 12.66 -5.85 16.13
C LEU A 148 12.32 -5.06 14.85
N SER A 149 11.87 -3.81 15.00
CA SER A 149 11.64 -2.89 13.89
C SER A 149 12.89 -2.70 13.02
N ARG A 150 14.07 -2.54 13.62
CA ARG A 150 15.34 -2.35 12.90
C ARG A 150 15.77 -3.59 12.13
N VAL A 151 15.68 -4.76 12.78
CA VAL A 151 16.02 -6.04 12.14
C VAL A 151 15.07 -6.32 10.98
N VAL A 152 13.76 -6.20 11.23
CA VAL A 152 12.72 -6.43 10.22
C VAL A 152 12.89 -5.49 9.02
N SER A 153 13.11 -4.18 9.25
CA SER A 153 13.32 -3.22 8.16
C SER A 153 14.54 -3.56 7.29
N LEU A 154 15.66 -3.98 7.90
CA LEU A 154 16.84 -4.39 7.15
C LEU A 154 16.62 -5.71 6.39
N MET A 155 15.92 -6.66 7.01
CA MET A 155 15.56 -7.92 6.36
C MET A 155 14.61 -7.69 5.19
N PHE A 156 13.56 -6.86 5.35
CA PHE A 156 12.67 -6.50 4.25
C PHE A 156 13.42 -5.77 3.13
N GLY A 157 14.30 -4.83 3.45
CA GLY A 157 15.13 -4.13 2.46
C GLY A 157 16.09 -5.07 1.70
N ALA A 158 16.62 -6.10 2.35
CA ALA A 158 17.44 -7.13 1.72
C ALA A 158 16.60 -8.11 0.88
N LEU A 159 15.47 -8.55 1.42
CA LEU A 159 14.53 -9.48 0.79
C LEU A 159 13.85 -8.84 -0.43
N ALA A 160 13.45 -7.57 -0.35
CA ALA A 160 12.75 -6.87 -1.42
C ALA A 160 13.50 -6.85 -2.76
N ARG A 161 14.81 -7.08 -2.73
CA ARG A 161 15.66 -7.24 -3.92
C ARG A 161 15.59 -8.65 -4.54
N SER A 162 14.95 -9.59 -3.88
CA SER A 162 14.70 -10.95 -4.37
C SER A 162 13.24 -11.13 -4.75
N ARG A 163 12.93 -12.08 -5.62
CA ARG A 163 11.55 -12.41 -5.98
C ARG A 163 10.73 -12.86 -4.76
N PHE A 164 11.32 -13.69 -3.91
CA PHE A 164 10.66 -14.16 -2.69
C PHE A 164 10.33 -13.00 -1.76
N GLY A 165 11.26 -12.05 -1.58
CA GLY A 165 11.00 -10.86 -0.80
C GLY A 165 9.93 -9.96 -1.42
N GLY A 166 9.86 -9.88 -2.74
CA GLY A 166 8.77 -9.20 -3.45
C GLY A 166 7.41 -9.81 -3.10
N VAL A 167 7.29 -11.13 -3.08
CA VAL A 167 6.07 -11.85 -2.68
C VAL A 167 5.70 -11.53 -1.23
N VAL A 168 6.65 -11.68 -0.29
CA VAL A 168 6.42 -11.42 1.14
C VAL A 168 5.98 -9.97 1.37
N THR A 169 6.68 -9.00 0.78
CA THR A 169 6.33 -7.58 0.91
C THR A 169 4.94 -7.29 0.35
N ALA A 170 4.63 -7.82 -0.84
CA ALA A 170 3.33 -7.65 -1.46
C ALA A 170 2.20 -8.26 -0.61
N THR A 171 2.41 -9.45 -0.04
CA THR A 171 1.42 -10.11 0.82
C THR A 171 1.19 -9.32 2.12
N VAL A 172 2.25 -8.84 2.77
CA VAL A 172 2.13 -7.99 3.97
C VAL A 172 1.40 -6.69 3.65
N THR A 173 1.75 -6.04 2.54
CA THR A 173 1.06 -4.82 2.09
C THR A 173 -0.41 -5.10 1.78
N ALA A 174 -0.71 -6.20 1.11
CA ALA A 174 -2.08 -6.63 0.82
C ALA A 174 -2.89 -6.87 2.11
N ALA A 175 -2.30 -7.57 3.09
CA ALA A 175 -2.93 -7.80 4.38
C ALA A 175 -3.25 -6.50 5.12
N MET A 176 -2.34 -5.53 5.05
CA MET A 176 -2.55 -4.23 5.69
C MET A 176 -3.64 -3.40 5.01
N ILE A 177 -3.65 -3.38 3.67
CA ILE A 177 -4.71 -2.68 2.92
C ILE A 177 -6.06 -3.35 3.20
N ALA A 178 -6.12 -4.68 3.21
CA ALA A 178 -7.33 -5.44 3.54
C ALA A 178 -7.81 -5.14 4.97
N LEU A 179 -6.90 -5.19 5.96
CA LEU A 179 -7.22 -4.88 7.35
C LEU A 179 -7.73 -3.43 7.51
N ALA A 180 -7.12 -2.47 6.82
CA ALA A 180 -7.59 -1.08 6.82
C ALA A 180 -8.98 -0.94 6.18
N SER A 181 -9.24 -1.65 5.08
CA SER A 181 -10.52 -1.61 4.36
C SER A 181 -11.67 -2.27 5.16
N PHE A 182 -11.36 -3.31 5.93
CA PHE A 182 -12.32 -4.07 6.74
C PHE A 182 -12.17 -3.79 8.25
N SER A 183 -11.60 -2.66 8.62
CA SER A 183 -11.40 -2.29 10.04
C SER A 183 -12.69 -2.31 10.87
N TRP A 184 -13.84 -2.10 10.25
CA TRP A 184 -15.15 -2.20 10.93
C TRP A 184 -15.46 -3.63 11.45
N ILE A 185 -14.98 -4.69 10.77
CA ILE A 185 -15.11 -6.09 11.26
C ILE A 185 -14.32 -6.28 12.55
N ILE A 186 -13.20 -5.56 12.70
CA ILE A 186 -12.41 -5.61 13.93
C ILE A 186 -13.25 -5.13 15.12
N PHE A 187 -14.09 -4.10 14.93
CA PHE A 187 -15.00 -3.63 16.00
C PHE A 187 -16.02 -4.69 16.40
N ILE A 188 -16.58 -5.43 15.42
CA ILE A 188 -17.47 -6.57 15.71
C ILE A 188 -16.70 -7.68 16.45
N GLY A 189 -15.49 -8.02 15.98
CA GLY A 189 -14.65 -9.01 16.65
C GLY A 189 -14.30 -8.61 18.08
N ILE A 190 -13.98 -7.35 18.33
CA ILE A 190 -13.75 -6.81 19.68
C ILE A 190 -15.02 -6.94 20.52
N TYR A 191 -16.18 -6.57 19.99
CA TYR A 191 -17.46 -6.70 20.70
C TYR A 191 -17.74 -8.15 21.12
N VAL A 192 -17.58 -9.10 20.20
CA VAL A 192 -17.75 -10.55 20.49
C VAL A 192 -16.73 -11.03 21.53
N LEU A 193 -15.48 -10.62 21.42
CA LEU A 193 -14.44 -10.96 22.41
C LEU A 193 -14.74 -10.37 23.80
N LEU A 194 -15.34 -9.17 23.85
CA LEU A 194 -15.74 -8.54 25.11
C LEU A 194 -16.90 -9.27 25.78
N GLU A 195 -17.85 -9.81 25.02
CA GLU A 195 -18.99 -10.54 25.54
C GLU A 195 -18.66 -12.01 25.89
N GLN A 196 -17.96 -12.71 25.00
CA GLN A 196 -17.75 -14.15 25.12
C GLN A 196 -16.39 -14.53 25.74
N GLY A 197 -15.48 -13.55 25.89
CA GLY A 197 -14.11 -13.77 26.31
C GLY A 197 -13.23 -14.30 25.16
N PHE A 198 -11.94 -14.45 25.45
CA PHE A 198 -10.98 -14.95 24.46
C PHE A 198 -11.05 -16.47 24.34
N PRO A 199 -11.10 -17.02 23.12
CA PRO A 199 -10.96 -18.47 22.91
C PRO A 199 -9.64 -18.96 23.52
N PRO A 200 -9.61 -20.11 24.24
CA PRO A 200 -8.41 -20.58 24.93
C PRO A 200 -7.18 -20.73 24.05
N ARG A 201 -7.36 -21.15 22.79
CA ARG A 201 -6.27 -21.26 21.81
C ARG A 201 -5.68 -19.90 21.46
N LEU A 202 -6.51 -18.88 21.24
CA LEU A 202 -6.07 -17.52 20.92
C LEU A 202 -5.33 -16.90 22.11
N SER A 203 -5.86 -17.03 23.33
CA SER A 203 -5.22 -16.58 24.56
C SER A 203 -3.82 -17.21 24.73
N THR A 204 -3.69 -18.53 24.50
CA THR A 204 -2.39 -19.22 24.58
C THR A 204 -1.40 -18.68 23.54
N VAL A 205 -1.83 -18.48 22.30
CA VAL A 205 -0.96 -17.91 21.24
C VAL A 205 -0.51 -16.51 21.61
N LEU A 206 -1.42 -15.63 22.04
CA LEU A 206 -1.10 -14.25 22.42
C LEU A 206 -0.10 -14.19 23.58
N ARG A 207 -0.26 -15.02 24.57
CA ARG A 207 0.63 -15.12 25.74
C ARG A 207 2.00 -15.71 25.39
N SER A 208 2.10 -16.54 24.36
CA SER A 208 3.37 -17.09 23.88
C SER A 208 4.24 -16.07 23.13
N LEU A 209 3.65 -14.96 22.65
CA LEU A 209 4.37 -13.92 21.91
C LEU A 209 5.38 -13.20 22.81
N PRO A 210 6.58 -12.87 22.31
CA PRO A 210 7.59 -12.14 23.07
C PRO A 210 7.11 -10.79 23.63
N SER A 211 6.15 -10.16 22.96
CA SER A 211 5.50 -8.92 23.42
C SER A 211 4.72 -9.08 24.73
N SER A 212 4.30 -10.31 25.06
CA SER A 212 3.55 -10.63 26.27
C SER A 212 4.42 -11.17 27.41
N TRP A 213 5.71 -11.48 27.19
CA TRP A 213 6.57 -12.07 28.22
C TRP A 213 6.78 -11.15 29.42
N GLY A 214 6.84 -9.83 29.21
CA GLY A 214 6.88 -8.87 30.30
C GLY A 214 5.61 -8.89 31.16
N LEU A 215 4.44 -9.03 30.53
CA LEU A 215 3.14 -9.12 31.19
C LEU A 215 3.03 -10.42 32.02
N LEU A 216 3.46 -11.55 31.46
CA LEU A 216 3.50 -12.84 32.17
C LEU A 216 4.40 -12.79 33.41
N SER A 217 5.59 -12.15 33.30
CA SER A 217 6.51 -11.97 34.42
C SER A 217 5.89 -11.15 35.53
N VAL A 218 5.17 -10.08 35.19
CA VAL A 218 4.50 -9.20 36.17
C VAL A 218 3.35 -9.93 36.87
N GLU A 219 2.53 -10.69 36.12
CA GLU A 219 1.46 -11.49 36.71
C GLU A 219 2.00 -12.56 37.67
N ALA A 220 3.05 -13.28 37.26
CA ALA A 220 3.69 -14.30 38.08
C ALA A 220 4.32 -13.70 39.39
N ALA A 221 4.92 -12.51 39.28
CA ALA A 221 5.41 -11.78 40.45
C ALA A 221 4.26 -11.41 41.41
N GLY A 222 3.09 -11.05 40.85
CA GLY A 222 1.90 -10.82 41.65
C GLY A 222 1.42 -12.04 42.44
N ARG A 223 1.58 -13.24 41.89
CA ARG A 223 1.27 -14.53 42.55
C ARG A 223 2.39 -15.07 43.46
N GLY A 224 3.58 -14.45 43.38
CA GLY A 224 4.75 -14.93 44.13
C GLY A 224 5.48 -16.12 43.48
N ASP A 225 5.20 -16.42 42.24
CA ASP A 225 5.86 -17.49 41.48
C ASP A 225 7.15 -17.00 40.81
N TRP A 226 8.26 -17.21 41.45
CA TRP A 226 9.57 -16.68 41.01
C TRP A 226 10.09 -17.33 39.73
N TRP A 227 9.78 -18.60 39.44
CA TRP A 227 10.23 -19.26 38.24
C TRP A 227 9.57 -18.65 37.01
N TRP A 228 8.26 -18.43 37.07
CA TRP A 228 7.49 -17.77 36.01
C TRP A 228 7.68 -16.26 35.99
N THR A 229 8.22 -15.66 37.04
CA THR A 229 8.63 -14.25 37.05
C THR A 229 9.95 -14.05 36.31
N VAL A 230 10.98 -14.82 36.65
CA VAL A 230 12.33 -14.65 36.13
C VAL A 230 12.49 -15.27 34.75
N GLY A 231 11.85 -16.41 34.48
CA GLY A 231 11.97 -17.14 33.20
C GLY A 231 11.63 -16.30 31.97
N PRO A 232 10.39 -15.79 31.82
CA PRO A 232 10.03 -14.98 30.67
C PRO A 232 10.79 -13.65 30.58
N LEU A 233 11.14 -13.02 31.74
CA LEU A 233 11.92 -11.78 31.77
C LEU A 233 13.34 -12.02 31.27
N ALA A 234 13.98 -13.10 31.68
CA ALA A 234 15.30 -13.51 31.21
C ALA A 234 15.28 -13.88 29.73
N ALA A 235 14.26 -14.61 29.28
CA ALA A 235 14.07 -14.93 27.88
C ALA A 235 13.90 -13.66 27.02
N LEU A 236 13.16 -12.67 27.52
CA LEU A 236 13.01 -11.37 26.87
C LEU A 236 14.35 -10.62 26.78
N ALA A 237 15.13 -10.61 27.87
CA ALA A 237 16.46 -10.00 27.90
C ALA A 237 17.40 -10.67 26.89
N VAL A 238 17.44 -12.00 26.86
CA VAL A 238 18.24 -12.77 25.89
C VAL A 238 17.81 -12.45 24.46
N LEU A 239 16.51 -12.39 24.18
CA LEU A 239 15.99 -12.04 22.86
C LEU A 239 16.42 -10.62 22.43
N VAL A 240 16.36 -9.65 23.32
CA VAL A 240 16.84 -8.27 23.08
C VAL A 240 18.32 -8.26 22.73
N VAL A 241 19.15 -9.02 23.46
CA VAL A 241 20.59 -9.14 23.17
C VAL A 241 20.83 -9.82 21.82
N VAL A 242 20.12 -10.90 21.54
CA VAL A 242 20.21 -11.61 20.24
C VAL A 242 19.81 -10.67 19.08
N LEU A 243 18.71 -9.95 19.19
CA LEU A 243 18.28 -8.98 18.17
C LEU A 243 19.31 -7.87 17.97
N PHE A 244 19.91 -7.36 19.05
CA PHE A 244 20.99 -6.38 18.97
C PHE A 244 22.22 -6.93 18.23
N LEU A 245 22.65 -8.16 18.54
CA LEU A 245 23.77 -8.81 17.87
C LEU A 245 23.47 -9.09 16.38
N VAL A 246 22.28 -9.56 16.07
CA VAL A 246 21.83 -9.76 14.69
C VAL A 246 21.84 -8.42 13.93
N TRP A 247 21.30 -7.39 14.53
CA TRP A 247 21.28 -6.05 13.92
C TRP A 247 22.69 -5.50 13.68
N THR A 248 23.61 -5.63 14.62
CA THR A 248 25.01 -5.20 14.45
C THR A 248 25.70 -5.93 13.29
N ARG A 249 25.41 -7.21 13.09
CA ARG A 249 25.92 -7.99 11.96
C ARG A 249 25.32 -7.53 10.63
N LEU A 250 24.03 -7.19 10.60
CA LEU A 250 23.32 -6.71 9.41
C LEU A 250 23.75 -5.30 9.00
N LEU A 251 24.29 -4.47 9.90
CA LEU A 251 24.86 -3.15 9.60
C LEU A 251 26.16 -3.20 8.79
N GLY A 252 26.75 -4.37 8.59
CA GLY A 252 27.96 -4.55 7.80
C GLY A 252 27.74 -4.30 6.29
N PRO A 253 28.82 -4.15 5.50
CA PRO A 253 28.71 -3.99 4.05
C PRO A 253 27.94 -5.16 3.44
N GLN A 254 26.84 -4.84 2.78
CA GLN A 254 25.94 -5.83 2.18
C GLN A 254 26.65 -6.52 1.00
N ARG A 255 27.43 -7.58 1.26
CA ARG A 255 27.99 -8.45 0.22
C ARG A 255 26.91 -9.18 -0.61
N LEU A 256 25.68 -9.27 -0.07
CA LEU A 256 24.50 -9.83 -0.75
C LEU A 256 24.08 -9.04 -2.00
N ALA A 257 24.39 -7.73 -2.09
CA ALA A 257 24.07 -6.93 -3.26
C ALA A 257 24.89 -7.33 -4.50
N ARG A 258 26.08 -7.92 -4.34
CA ARG A 258 26.94 -8.36 -5.47
C ARG A 258 26.54 -9.70 -6.09
N ALA A 259 25.82 -10.54 -5.38
CA ALA A 259 25.43 -11.86 -5.89
C ALA A 259 24.28 -11.79 -6.93
N VAL A 260 23.44 -10.73 -6.87
CA VAL A 260 22.28 -10.59 -7.77
C VAL A 260 22.65 -9.95 -9.12
N VAL A 261 23.79 -9.24 -9.20
CA VAL A 261 24.22 -8.58 -10.46
C VAL A 261 24.99 -9.53 -11.40
N ARG A 262 25.29 -10.75 -10.99
CA ARG A 262 25.72 -11.79 -11.94
C ARG A 262 24.52 -12.26 -12.77
N GLY A 263 23.99 -11.35 -13.57
CA GLY A 263 23.21 -11.72 -14.73
C GLY A 263 24.06 -12.61 -15.61
N SER A 264 23.69 -13.87 -15.71
CA SER A 264 24.30 -14.77 -16.69
C SER A 264 24.24 -14.10 -18.06
N SER A 265 25.38 -13.66 -18.56
CA SER A 265 25.61 -13.30 -19.96
C SER A 265 25.59 -14.57 -20.84
N ALA A 266 24.70 -15.51 -20.52
CA ALA A 266 24.43 -16.59 -21.45
C ALA A 266 23.84 -15.95 -22.71
N GLU A 267 24.58 -15.94 -23.78
CA GLU A 267 24.10 -15.70 -25.14
C GLU A 267 22.82 -16.52 -25.33
N ARG A 268 21.66 -15.81 -25.25
CA ARG A 268 20.39 -16.50 -25.40
C ARG A 268 20.03 -16.56 -26.86
N ALA A 269 19.84 -17.78 -27.34
CA ALA A 269 19.32 -18.03 -28.67
C ALA A 269 18.16 -17.10 -28.98
N ALA A 270 18.17 -16.52 -30.17
CA ALA A 270 17.09 -15.71 -30.69
C ALA A 270 15.76 -16.44 -30.51
N PRO A 271 14.66 -15.72 -30.21
CA PRO A 271 13.36 -16.34 -30.05
C PRO A 271 13.02 -17.16 -31.30
N ARG A 272 12.79 -18.46 -31.13
CA ARG A 272 12.35 -19.36 -32.18
C ARG A 272 10.86 -19.63 -32.04
N GLY A 273 10.15 -19.73 -33.16
CA GLY A 273 8.73 -20.07 -33.20
C GLY A 273 7.86 -18.97 -33.84
N TRP A 274 6.56 -19.17 -33.85
CA TRP A 274 5.58 -18.29 -34.47
C TRP A 274 5.62 -16.85 -33.95
N ALA A 275 5.87 -16.68 -32.65
CA ALA A 275 5.93 -15.38 -31.98
C ALA A 275 7.12 -14.52 -32.46
N ALA A 276 8.21 -15.13 -32.96
CA ALA A 276 9.34 -14.40 -33.52
C ALA A 276 9.10 -13.82 -34.93
N ARG A 277 7.99 -14.20 -35.56
CA ARG A 277 7.65 -13.81 -36.94
C ARG A 277 6.87 -12.51 -37.06
N SER A 278 6.41 -11.94 -35.96
CA SER A 278 5.65 -10.68 -35.94
C SER A 278 6.18 -9.72 -34.88
N ASP A 279 6.09 -8.41 -35.15
CA ASP A 279 6.47 -7.37 -34.20
C ASP A 279 5.72 -7.54 -32.85
N LEU A 280 4.43 -7.82 -32.93
CA LEU A 280 3.59 -8.09 -31.75
C LEU A 280 4.16 -9.26 -30.93
N GLY A 281 4.52 -10.36 -31.60
CA GLY A 281 5.03 -11.55 -30.91
C GLY A 281 6.37 -11.33 -30.25
N VAL A 282 7.30 -10.61 -30.90
CA VAL A 282 8.61 -10.27 -30.33
C VAL A 282 8.45 -9.37 -29.09
N LEU A 283 7.59 -8.35 -29.18
CA LEU A 283 7.33 -7.43 -28.08
C LEU A 283 6.58 -8.13 -26.94
N TYR A 284 5.65 -9.01 -27.25
CA TYR A 284 4.97 -9.86 -26.27
C TYR A 284 5.96 -10.75 -25.49
N LEU A 285 6.86 -11.44 -26.19
CA LEU A 285 7.90 -12.26 -25.54
C LEU A 285 8.86 -11.43 -24.68
N LYS A 286 9.20 -10.22 -25.11
CA LYS A 286 9.96 -9.24 -24.29
C LYS A 286 9.20 -8.97 -22.99
N GLU A 287 7.92 -8.60 -23.07
CA GLU A 287 7.09 -8.29 -21.89
C GLU A 287 6.97 -9.51 -20.97
N MET A 288 6.67 -10.70 -21.51
CA MET A 288 6.58 -11.93 -20.70
C MET A 288 7.89 -12.25 -19.98
N ARG A 289 9.04 -12.00 -20.60
CA ARG A 289 10.35 -12.14 -19.93
C ARG A 289 10.50 -11.11 -18.80
N THR A 290 10.02 -9.90 -18.97
CA THR A 290 10.02 -8.86 -17.93
C THR A 290 9.15 -9.29 -16.76
N TRP A 291 7.94 -9.77 -17.00
CA TRP A 291 7.04 -10.30 -15.96
C TRP A 291 7.68 -11.41 -15.12
N TRP A 292 8.49 -12.28 -15.76
CA TRP A 292 9.17 -13.36 -15.06
C TRP A 292 10.44 -12.94 -14.31
N ARG A 293 11.06 -11.82 -14.64
CA ARG A 293 12.39 -11.45 -14.12
C ARG A 293 12.39 -10.29 -13.15
N ASP A 294 11.47 -9.39 -13.32
CA ASP A 294 11.40 -8.16 -12.53
C ASP A 294 10.68 -8.43 -11.19
N PRO A 295 11.33 -8.20 -10.04
CA PRO A 295 10.70 -8.30 -8.73
C PRO A 295 9.49 -7.39 -8.57
N LEU A 296 9.48 -6.19 -9.19
CA LEU A 296 8.34 -5.27 -9.16
C LEU A 296 7.11 -5.87 -9.85
N ARG A 297 7.31 -6.56 -10.98
CA ARG A 297 6.22 -7.27 -11.67
C ARG A 297 5.67 -8.42 -10.81
N THR A 298 6.54 -9.10 -10.06
CA THR A 298 6.12 -10.13 -9.10
C THR A 298 5.23 -9.53 -7.99
N GLN A 299 5.57 -8.34 -7.49
CA GLN A 299 4.74 -7.62 -6.52
C GLN A 299 3.38 -7.23 -7.12
N ASN A 300 3.37 -6.75 -8.38
CA ASN A 300 2.14 -6.39 -9.09
C ASN A 300 1.18 -7.58 -9.30
N ILE A 301 1.67 -8.82 -9.30
CA ILE A 301 0.84 -10.04 -9.34
C ILE A 301 0.39 -10.44 -7.93
N THR A 302 1.34 -10.48 -6.99
CA THR A 302 1.11 -11.04 -5.65
C THR A 302 0.18 -10.16 -4.81
N LEU A 303 0.35 -8.83 -4.88
CA LEU A 303 -0.44 -7.90 -4.07
C LEU A 303 -1.94 -8.00 -4.38
N PRO A 304 -2.40 -7.92 -5.65
CA PRO A 304 -3.82 -8.09 -5.97
C PRO A 304 -4.38 -9.44 -5.57
N ALA A 305 -3.65 -10.51 -5.84
CA ALA A 305 -4.07 -11.86 -5.50
C ALA A 305 -4.21 -12.05 -3.98
N ALA A 306 -3.18 -11.65 -3.23
CA ALA A 306 -3.20 -11.74 -1.77
C ALA A 306 -4.29 -10.85 -1.15
N PHE A 307 -4.44 -9.61 -1.64
CA PHE A 307 -5.49 -8.69 -1.18
C PHE A 307 -6.88 -9.29 -1.36
N SER A 308 -7.18 -9.80 -2.54
CA SER A 308 -8.51 -10.34 -2.83
C SER A 308 -8.83 -11.60 -2.04
N VAL A 309 -7.84 -12.49 -1.86
CA VAL A 309 -8.01 -13.69 -1.02
C VAL A 309 -8.21 -13.29 0.45
N ILE A 310 -7.35 -12.43 0.99
CA ILE A 310 -7.46 -11.99 2.38
C ILE A 310 -8.79 -11.27 2.60
N THR A 311 -9.20 -10.39 1.69
CA THR A 311 -10.48 -9.68 1.73
C THR A 311 -11.67 -10.64 1.75
N ALA A 312 -11.63 -11.71 0.96
CA ALA A 312 -12.69 -12.71 0.93
C ALA A 312 -12.78 -13.55 2.21
N LEU A 313 -11.69 -13.65 2.97
CA LEU A 313 -11.68 -14.38 4.25
C LEU A 313 -12.33 -13.58 5.40
N PHE A 314 -12.37 -12.26 5.34
CA PHE A 314 -12.97 -11.45 6.41
C PHE A 314 -14.47 -11.76 6.65
N PRO A 315 -15.33 -11.87 5.61
CA PRO A 315 -16.73 -12.17 5.80
C PRO A 315 -17.02 -13.55 6.38
N LEU A 316 -16.04 -14.49 6.37
CA LEU A 316 -16.18 -15.78 7.07
C LEU A 316 -16.39 -15.61 8.58
N MET A 317 -15.95 -14.52 9.19
CA MET A 317 -16.25 -14.19 10.58
C MET A 317 -17.75 -13.95 10.82
N LEU A 318 -18.52 -13.72 9.74
CA LEU A 318 -19.95 -13.50 9.72
C LEU A 318 -20.71 -14.66 9.05
N ASP A 319 -20.05 -15.81 8.87
CA ASP A 319 -20.56 -16.98 8.13
C ASP A 319 -21.03 -16.67 6.70
N PHE A 320 -20.45 -15.61 6.08
CA PHE A 320 -20.82 -15.14 4.76
C PHE A 320 -19.76 -15.50 3.71
N THR A 321 -20.10 -16.41 2.80
CA THR A 321 -19.21 -16.90 1.73
C THR A 321 -19.48 -16.25 0.36
N GLY A 322 -20.48 -15.37 0.24
CA GLY A 322 -20.94 -14.77 -1.02
C GLY A 322 -19.88 -13.95 -1.78
N PHE A 323 -18.78 -13.54 -1.12
CA PHE A 323 -17.66 -12.87 -1.79
C PHE A 323 -16.70 -13.82 -2.52
N PHE A 324 -16.71 -15.12 -2.23
CA PHE A 324 -15.77 -16.08 -2.80
C PHE A 324 -15.80 -16.14 -4.33
N PRO A 325 -16.94 -16.19 -5.01
CA PRO A 325 -17.01 -16.19 -6.47
C PRO A 325 -16.36 -14.94 -7.09
N PHE A 326 -16.39 -13.80 -6.40
CA PHE A 326 -15.90 -12.51 -6.90
C PHE A 326 -14.40 -12.24 -6.66
N VAL A 327 -13.68 -13.16 -6.01
CA VAL A 327 -12.22 -13.02 -5.73
C VAL A 327 -11.44 -12.80 -7.02
N GLY A 328 -11.80 -13.46 -8.12
CA GLY A 328 -11.15 -13.27 -9.41
C GLY A 328 -11.38 -11.86 -9.97
N ALA A 329 -12.61 -11.36 -9.95
CA ALA A 329 -12.93 -10.01 -10.40
C ALA A 329 -12.25 -8.93 -9.56
N ALA A 330 -12.21 -9.11 -8.24
CA ALA A 330 -11.48 -8.22 -7.32
C ALA A 330 -9.97 -8.23 -7.61
N THR A 331 -9.40 -9.41 -7.93
CA THR A 331 -7.99 -9.55 -8.34
C THR A 331 -7.71 -8.84 -9.66
N ALA A 332 -8.60 -8.93 -10.65
CA ALA A 332 -8.46 -8.22 -11.92
C ALA A 332 -8.50 -6.70 -11.71
N LEU A 333 -9.46 -6.22 -10.91
CA LEU A 333 -9.62 -4.80 -10.57
C LEU A 333 -8.39 -4.24 -9.87
N MET A 334 -7.93 -4.90 -8.80
CA MET A 334 -6.76 -4.48 -8.04
C MET A 334 -5.47 -4.64 -8.86
N GLY A 335 -5.39 -5.66 -9.73
CA GLY A 335 -4.29 -5.88 -10.67
C GLY A 335 -4.16 -4.76 -11.70
N ALA A 336 -5.27 -4.26 -12.20
CA ALA A 336 -5.29 -3.11 -13.07
C ALA A 336 -4.79 -1.85 -12.34
N ALA A 337 -5.22 -1.63 -11.10
CA ALA A 337 -4.79 -0.49 -10.29
C ALA A 337 -3.28 -0.54 -9.95
N THR A 338 -2.74 -1.70 -9.56
CA THR A 338 -1.31 -1.85 -9.27
C THR A 338 -0.42 -1.73 -10.50
N CYS A 339 -0.95 -2.06 -11.68
CA CYS A 339 -0.27 -1.96 -12.96
C CYS A 339 -0.49 -0.62 -13.69
N ALA A 340 -1.16 0.36 -13.08
CA ALA A 340 -1.51 1.63 -13.72
C ALA A 340 -0.31 2.46 -14.22
N ASN A 341 0.93 2.12 -13.87
CA ASN A 341 2.16 2.79 -14.30
C ASN A 341 3.16 1.85 -15.00
N LEU A 342 2.67 0.93 -15.84
CA LEU A 342 3.53 -0.04 -16.53
C LEU A 342 4.62 0.59 -17.39
N TYR A 343 4.33 1.66 -18.11
CA TYR A 343 5.32 2.40 -18.91
C TYR A 343 6.33 3.13 -18.01
N GLY A 344 5.90 3.68 -16.87
CA GLY A 344 6.78 4.31 -15.90
C GLY A 344 7.80 3.36 -15.28
N GLN A 345 7.44 2.08 -15.12
CA GLN A 345 8.34 1.05 -14.61
C GLN A 345 9.50 0.71 -15.57
N ASP A 346 9.34 0.94 -16.87
CA ASP A 346 10.43 0.76 -17.84
C ASP A 346 11.53 1.84 -17.69
N GLY A 347 11.24 2.94 -17.01
CA GLY A 347 12.21 4.02 -16.81
C GLY A 347 12.74 4.58 -18.14
N THR A 348 14.04 4.84 -18.18
CA THR A 348 14.68 5.36 -19.38
C THR A 348 14.68 4.37 -20.55
N ALA A 349 14.44 3.06 -20.32
CA ALA A 349 14.39 2.05 -21.38
C ALA A 349 13.21 2.26 -22.36
N LEU A 350 12.28 3.16 -22.05
CA LEU A 350 11.22 3.61 -22.95
C LEU A 350 11.78 4.09 -24.32
N TRP A 351 13.03 4.61 -24.36
CA TRP A 351 13.67 5.03 -25.61
C TRP A 351 13.72 3.91 -26.65
N MET A 352 13.90 2.65 -26.22
CA MET A 352 13.94 1.51 -27.14
C MET A 352 12.63 1.30 -27.90
N THR A 353 11.50 1.54 -27.24
CA THR A 353 10.18 1.47 -27.88
C THR A 353 9.99 2.63 -28.86
N LEU A 354 10.43 3.84 -28.49
CA LEU A 354 10.27 5.05 -29.30
C LEU A 354 11.20 5.10 -30.54
N MET A 355 12.30 4.36 -30.52
CA MET A 355 13.19 4.20 -31.67
C MET A 355 12.63 3.30 -32.78
N LEU A 356 11.49 2.66 -32.56
CA LEU A 356 10.79 1.83 -33.55
C LEU A 356 9.52 2.55 -34.04
N PRO A 357 9.64 3.56 -34.93
CA PRO A 357 8.50 4.35 -35.37
C PRO A 357 7.47 3.45 -36.09
N GLY A 358 6.19 3.70 -35.81
CA GLY A 358 5.09 2.90 -36.37
C GLY A 358 4.80 1.59 -35.64
N LYS A 359 5.55 1.23 -34.59
CA LYS A 359 5.35 0.01 -33.81
C LYS A 359 4.67 0.25 -32.45
N GLU A 360 4.22 1.49 -32.18
CA GLU A 360 3.58 1.88 -30.90
C GLU A 360 2.32 1.06 -30.62
N LYS A 361 1.52 0.79 -31.67
CA LYS A 361 0.33 -0.06 -31.54
C LYS A 361 0.68 -1.49 -31.19
N ALA A 362 1.76 -2.04 -31.77
CA ALA A 362 2.24 -3.38 -31.46
C ALA A 362 2.76 -3.48 -30.03
N ASP A 363 3.49 -2.46 -29.51
CA ASP A 363 3.97 -2.43 -28.12
C ASP A 363 2.80 -2.36 -27.14
N VAL A 364 1.83 -1.47 -27.37
CA VAL A 364 0.62 -1.37 -26.55
C VAL A 364 -0.14 -2.71 -26.50
N ARG A 365 -0.37 -3.34 -27.65
CA ARG A 365 -1.07 -4.63 -27.73
C ARG A 365 -0.28 -5.76 -27.08
N ALA A 366 1.03 -5.75 -27.21
CA ALA A 366 1.91 -6.73 -26.56
C ALA A 366 1.79 -6.66 -25.03
N ARG A 367 1.77 -5.45 -24.45
CA ARG A 367 1.60 -5.24 -23.01
C ARG A 367 0.22 -5.64 -22.52
N GLN A 368 -0.83 -5.28 -23.25
CA GLN A 368 -2.21 -5.69 -22.96
C GLN A 368 -2.33 -7.22 -22.95
N LEU A 369 -1.80 -7.89 -23.99
CA LEU A 369 -1.80 -9.35 -24.08
C LEU A 369 -0.98 -10.01 -22.96
N ALA A 370 0.20 -9.46 -22.65
CA ALA A 370 1.03 -9.99 -21.56
C ALA A 370 0.29 -9.90 -20.22
N TRP A 371 -0.38 -8.78 -19.95
CA TRP A 371 -1.19 -8.62 -18.75
C TRP A 371 -2.36 -9.62 -18.71
N LEU A 372 -3.10 -9.77 -19.82
CA LEU A 372 -4.19 -10.75 -19.92
C LEU A 372 -3.70 -12.19 -19.77
N THR A 373 -2.51 -12.52 -20.29
CA THR A 373 -1.92 -13.87 -20.15
C THR A 373 -1.56 -14.18 -18.70
N VAL A 374 -1.16 -13.18 -17.91
CA VAL A 374 -0.82 -13.35 -16.49
C VAL A 374 -2.07 -13.37 -15.62
N PHE A 375 -2.92 -12.36 -15.76
CA PHE A 375 -4.09 -12.20 -14.88
C PHE A 375 -5.31 -13.03 -15.33
N GLY A 376 -5.50 -13.26 -16.62
CA GLY A 376 -6.65 -13.98 -17.14
C GLY A 376 -6.81 -15.38 -16.54
N PRO A 377 -5.85 -16.30 -16.72
CA PRO A 377 -5.95 -17.64 -16.12
C PRO A 377 -6.04 -17.59 -14.60
N MET A 378 -5.26 -16.71 -13.95
CA MET A 378 -5.23 -16.60 -12.49
C MET A 378 -6.61 -16.21 -11.95
N THR A 379 -7.24 -15.17 -12.50
CA THR A 379 -8.52 -14.67 -12.02
C THR A 379 -9.67 -15.63 -12.34
N LEU A 380 -9.63 -16.31 -13.47
CA LEU A 380 -10.62 -17.35 -13.83
C LEU A 380 -10.53 -18.55 -12.86
N VAL A 381 -9.32 -19.01 -12.54
CA VAL A 381 -9.13 -20.07 -11.53
C VAL A 381 -9.64 -19.62 -10.17
N MET A 382 -9.34 -18.39 -9.76
CA MET A 382 -9.83 -17.83 -8.48
C MET A 382 -11.37 -17.75 -8.45
N THR A 383 -12.00 -17.28 -9.55
CA THR A 383 -13.47 -17.25 -9.67
C THR A 383 -14.06 -18.66 -9.59
N ALA A 384 -13.49 -19.62 -10.31
CA ALA A 384 -13.95 -21.01 -10.30
C ALA A 384 -13.80 -21.63 -8.89
N THR A 385 -12.62 -21.51 -8.27
CA THR A 385 -12.37 -22.01 -6.92
C THR A 385 -13.29 -21.35 -5.91
N GLY A 386 -13.47 -20.03 -5.98
CA GLY A 386 -14.37 -19.29 -5.10
C GLY A 386 -15.84 -19.73 -5.25
N SER A 387 -16.28 -20.00 -6.47
CA SER A 387 -17.64 -20.50 -6.75
C SER A 387 -17.85 -21.91 -6.19
N VAL A 388 -16.85 -22.78 -6.29
CA VAL A 388 -16.90 -24.13 -5.71
C VAL A 388 -16.92 -24.07 -4.17
N LEU A 389 -16.11 -23.19 -3.57
CA LEU A 389 -16.07 -23.03 -2.11
C LEU A 389 -17.35 -22.40 -1.55
N HIS A 390 -18.01 -21.56 -2.33
CA HIS A 390 -19.31 -21.00 -1.96
C HIS A 390 -20.44 -22.05 -1.97
N GLY A 391 -20.36 -23.00 -2.91
CA GLY A 391 -21.33 -24.10 -3.03
C GLY A 391 -22.61 -23.75 -3.80
N ASP A 392 -22.97 -22.48 -3.94
CA ASP A 392 -24.11 -22.03 -4.74
C ASP A 392 -23.65 -21.49 -6.11
N LEU A 393 -24.16 -22.11 -7.19
CA LEU A 393 -23.81 -21.76 -8.55
C LEU A 393 -24.62 -20.56 -9.09
N SER A 394 -25.58 -20.05 -8.37
CA SER A 394 -26.43 -18.90 -8.77
C SER A 394 -25.62 -17.61 -8.99
N LEU A 395 -24.51 -17.43 -8.26
CA LEU A 395 -23.60 -16.30 -8.36
C LEU A 395 -22.56 -16.43 -9.48
N VAL A 396 -22.43 -17.60 -10.12
CA VAL A 396 -21.43 -17.83 -11.19
C VAL A 396 -21.59 -16.88 -12.37
N PRO A 397 -22.78 -16.63 -12.93
CA PRO A 397 -22.94 -15.67 -14.04
C PRO A 397 -22.49 -14.25 -13.65
N TRP A 398 -22.82 -13.80 -12.44
CA TRP A 398 -22.41 -12.51 -11.91
C TRP A 398 -20.90 -12.39 -11.81
N ALA A 399 -20.27 -13.39 -11.22
CA ALA A 399 -18.82 -13.41 -10.98
C ALA A 399 -18.02 -13.48 -12.29
N LEU A 400 -18.46 -14.33 -13.24
CA LEU A 400 -17.84 -14.42 -14.56
C LEU A 400 -18.02 -13.14 -15.37
N ALA A 401 -19.22 -12.55 -15.36
CA ALA A 401 -19.49 -11.29 -16.05
C ALA A 401 -18.61 -10.16 -15.52
N ALA A 402 -18.54 -10.02 -14.19
CA ALA A 402 -17.68 -9.05 -13.53
C ALA A 402 -16.20 -9.29 -13.84
N ASN A 403 -15.74 -10.53 -13.81
CA ASN A 403 -14.34 -10.89 -14.06
C ASN A 403 -13.92 -10.57 -15.50
N LEU A 404 -14.72 -10.96 -16.49
CA LEU A 404 -14.42 -10.72 -17.91
C LEU A 404 -14.42 -9.22 -18.25
N ALA A 405 -15.38 -8.46 -17.70
CA ALA A 405 -15.43 -7.01 -17.87
C ALA A 405 -14.23 -6.32 -17.19
N ALA A 406 -13.86 -6.74 -15.98
CA ALA A 406 -12.70 -6.20 -15.25
C ALA A 406 -11.37 -6.54 -15.95
N LEU A 407 -11.22 -7.76 -16.48
CA LEU A 407 -10.03 -8.15 -17.24
C LEU A 407 -9.84 -7.33 -18.50
N GLY A 408 -10.85 -7.26 -19.36
CA GLY A 408 -10.74 -6.52 -20.63
C GLY A 408 -10.69 -5.01 -20.40
N GLY A 409 -11.56 -4.49 -19.51
CA GLY A 409 -11.58 -3.10 -19.10
C GLY A 409 -10.27 -2.68 -18.46
N GLY A 410 -9.76 -3.50 -17.53
CA GLY A 410 -8.46 -3.32 -16.91
C GLY A 410 -7.33 -3.26 -17.93
N ALA A 411 -7.22 -4.25 -18.82
CA ALA A 411 -6.20 -4.31 -19.86
C ALA A 411 -6.16 -3.07 -20.78
N GLY A 412 -7.33 -2.48 -21.08
CA GLY A 412 -7.41 -1.25 -21.85
C GLY A 412 -6.98 -0.03 -21.05
N LEU A 413 -7.62 0.17 -19.91
CA LEU A 413 -7.47 1.35 -19.07
C LEU A 413 -6.08 1.49 -18.47
N LEU A 414 -5.46 0.37 -17.98
CA LEU A 414 -4.13 0.42 -17.35
C LEU A 414 -3.07 0.97 -18.30
N ILE A 415 -3.10 0.59 -19.58
CA ILE A 415 -2.15 1.09 -20.56
C ILE A 415 -2.43 2.57 -20.89
N TRP A 416 -3.70 2.94 -21.04
CA TRP A 416 -4.09 4.33 -21.28
C TRP A 416 -3.64 5.25 -20.15
N ILE A 417 -3.93 4.89 -18.90
CA ILE A 417 -3.56 5.67 -17.71
C ILE A 417 -2.05 5.71 -17.53
N SER A 418 -1.35 4.60 -17.81
CA SER A 418 0.11 4.52 -17.75
C SER A 418 0.81 5.48 -18.72
N VAL A 419 0.19 5.76 -19.88
CA VAL A 419 0.72 6.72 -20.87
C VAL A 419 0.31 8.15 -20.54
N VAL A 420 -0.94 8.39 -20.10
CA VAL A 420 -1.46 9.74 -19.82
C VAL A 420 -0.90 10.31 -18.51
N GLY A 421 -0.85 9.49 -17.49
CA GLY A 421 -0.39 9.83 -16.15
C GLY A 421 0.99 9.29 -15.84
N LEU A 422 1.91 9.19 -16.81
CA LEU A 422 3.23 8.61 -16.66
C LEU A 422 3.98 9.20 -15.45
N VAL A 423 4.36 8.36 -14.49
CA VAL A 423 5.23 8.71 -13.37
C VAL A 423 6.57 8.02 -13.56
N PRO A 424 7.70 8.76 -13.55
CA PRO A 424 9.01 8.15 -13.63
C PRO A 424 9.21 7.13 -12.53
N GLY A 425 9.60 5.92 -12.91
CA GLY A 425 9.95 4.86 -11.98
C GLY A 425 11.17 5.21 -11.12
N PRO A 426 11.46 4.44 -10.07
CA PRO A 426 12.62 4.65 -9.24
C PRO A 426 13.89 4.54 -10.07
N ASP A 427 14.81 5.49 -9.89
CA ASP A 427 16.13 5.47 -10.54
C ASP A 427 16.92 4.23 -10.07
N PRO A 428 17.33 3.32 -10.99
CA PRO A 428 18.08 2.12 -10.60
C PRO A 428 19.44 2.43 -9.97
N HIS A 429 19.97 3.65 -10.18
CA HIS A 429 21.23 4.10 -9.61
C HIS A 429 21.07 4.75 -8.22
N LYS A 430 19.87 5.15 -7.85
CA LYS A 430 19.56 5.63 -6.49
C LYS A 430 19.15 4.45 -5.64
N ILE A 431 20.02 4.06 -4.70
CA ILE A 431 19.73 3.02 -3.72
C ILE A 431 18.66 3.56 -2.78
N LYS A 432 17.41 3.24 -3.05
CA LYS A 432 16.29 3.51 -2.16
C LYS A 432 16.06 2.30 -1.27
N ASN A 433 15.94 2.53 0.02
CA ASN A 433 15.81 1.46 1.03
C ASN A 433 14.36 1.04 1.29
N SER A 434 13.38 1.71 0.68
CA SER A 434 11.98 1.33 0.81
C SER A 434 11.54 0.49 -0.38
N PRO A 435 11.06 -0.74 -0.15
CA PRO A 435 10.52 -1.60 -1.20
C PRO A 435 9.23 -1.05 -1.84
N LEU A 436 8.60 -0.06 -1.21
CA LEU A 436 7.36 0.59 -1.66
C LEU A 436 7.60 1.92 -2.39
N ASP A 437 8.87 2.33 -2.58
CA ASP A 437 9.18 3.58 -3.29
C ASP A 437 9.11 3.41 -4.81
N HIS A 438 7.91 3.26 -5.31
CA HIS A 438 7.58 3.11 -6.74
C HIS A 438 7.34 4.48 -7.42
N GLY A 439 7.70 5.59 -6.79
CA GLY A 439 7.19 6.90 -7.11
C GLY A 439 5.78 7.10 -6.50
N ASP A 440 5.26 8.32 -6.53
CA ASP A 440 3.89 8.57 -6.07
C ASP A 440 2.89 8.14 -7.14
N VAL A 441 2.59 6.83 -7.19
CA VAL A 441 1.61 6.21 -8.09
C VAL A 441 0.21 6.15 -7.47
N THR A 442 0.04 6.68 -6.26
CA THR A 442 -1.22 6.60 -5.51
C THR A 442 -2.38 7.18 -6.31
N SER A 443 -2.18 8.36 -6.90
CA SER A 443 -3.20 9.02 -7.71
C SER A 443 -3.59 8.23 -8.96
N GLN A 444 -2.64 7.54 -9.58
CA GLN A 444 -2.89 6.71 -10.77
C GLN A 444 -3.65 5.43 -10.41
N SER A 445 -3.27 4.78 -9.31
CA SER A 445 -3.97 3.59 -8.83
C SER A 445 -5.42 3.92 -8.48
N PHE A 446 -5.68 5.04 -7.82
CA PHE A 446 -7.03 5.52 -7.57
C PHE A 446 -7.76 5.87 -8.87
N LEU A 447 -7.12 6.62 -9.77
CA LEU A 447 -7.70 6.97 -11.07
C LEU A 447 -8.03 5.74 -11.91
N MET A 448 -7.28 4.65 -11.74
CA MET A 448 -7.50 3.38 -12.43
C MET A 448 -8.69 2.60 -11.86
N PHE A 449 -8.84 2.61 -10.53
CA PHE A 449 -9.85 1.82 -9.85
C PHE A 449 -11.26 2.15 -10.34
N PHE A 450 -11.63 3.46 -10.39
CA PHE A 450 -12.99 3.87 -10.73
C PHE A 450 -13.42 3.55 -12.15
N PRO A 451 -12.67 3.90 -13.22
CA PRO A 451 -13.08 3.56 -14.57
C PRO A 451 -13.18 2.05 -14.79
N THR A 452 -12.38 1.25 -14.08
CA THR A 452 -12.47 -0.21 -14.17
C THR A 452 -13.75 -0.72 -13.49
N VAL A 453 -14.15 -0.16 -12.35
CA VAL A 453 -15.45 -0.46 -11.73
C VAL A 453 -16.59 -0.05 -12.67
N VAL A 454 -16.52 1.13 -13.26
CA VAL A 454 -17.53 1.60 -14.23
C VAL A 454 -17.65 0.66 -15.43
N ALA A 455 -16.53 0.12 -15.91
CA ALA A 455 -16.54 -0.86 -17.00
C ALA A 455 -17.27 -2.18 -16.62
N VAL A 456 -17.35 -2.52 -15.36
CA VAL A 456 -18.07 -3.73 -14.89
C VAL A 456 -19.59 -3.50 -14.78
N LEU A 457 -20.03 -2.25 -14.54
CA LEU A 457 -21.45 -1.93 -14.28
C LEU A 457 -22.43 -2.41 -15.35
N PRO A 458 -22.18 -2.29 -16.67
CA PRO A 458 -23.12 -2.76 -17.69
C PRO A 458 -23.40 -4.27 -17.58
N ALA A 459 -22.37 -5.06 -17.33
CA ALA A 459 -22.51 -6.52 -17.17
C ALA A 459 -23.28 -6.89 -15.91
N LEU A 460 -22.99 -6.21 -14.80
CA LEU A 460 -23.75 -6.40 -13.55
C LEU A 460 -25.18 -5.90 -13.67
N GLY A 461 -25.43 -4.83 -14.44
CA GLY A 461 -26.78 -4.33 -14.72
C GLY A 461 -27.65 -5.36 -15.45
N VAL A 462 -27.08 -6.06 -16.45
CA VAL A 462 -27.77 -7.17 -17.15
C VAL A 462 -28.03 -8.35 -16.21
N ALA A 463 -27.04 -8.69 -15.35
CA ALA A 463 -27.22 -9.74 -14.36
C ALA A 463 -28.32 -9.39 -13.35
N LEU A 464 -28.36 -8.14 -12.88
CA LEU A 464 -29.41 -7.64 -11.99
C LEU A 464 -30.79 -7.68 -12.64
N ALA A 465 -30.90 -7.26 -13.90
CA ALA A 465 -32.16 -7.36 -14.65
C ALA A 465 -32.62 -8.82 -14.80
N GLY A 466 -31.67 -9.76 -15.05
CA GLY A 466 -31.97 -11.18 -15.10
C GLY A 466 -32.51 -11.74 -13.78
N GLN A 467 -31.90 -11.31 -12.67
CA GLN A 467 -32.33 -11.68 -11.31
C GLN A 467 -33.70 -11.09 -10.96
N LEU A 468 -33.93 -9.80 -11.23
CA LEU A 468 -35.21 -9.13 -10.92
C LEU A 468 -36.38 -9.63 -11.74
N LEU A 469 -36.12 -10.05 -12.99
CA LEU A 469 -37.14 -10.57 -13.90
C LEU A 469 -37.31 -12.10 -13.82
N ASP A 470 -36.55 -12.75 -12.92
CA ASP A 470 -36.50 -14.20 -12.77
C ASP A 470 -36.25 -14.93 -14.11
N ARG A 471 -35.35 -14.40 -14.95
CA ARG A 471 -35.00 -14.95 -16.25
C ARG A 471 -33.56 -15.42 -16.29
N SER A 472 -33.35 -16.72 -16.19
CA SER A 472 -32.02 -17.35 -16.23
C SER A 472 -31.25 -17.05 -17.53
N LEU A 473 -31.92 -16.96 -18.68
CA LEU A 473 -31.29 -16.60 -19.94
C LEU A 473 -30.68 -15.19 -19.90
N LEU A 474 -31.37 -14.23 -19.31
CA LEU A 474 -30.88 -12.85 -19.17
C LEU A 474 -29.75 -12.78 -18.15
N LEU A 475 -29.82 -13.58 -17.07
CA LEU A 475 -28.75 -13.69 -16.09
C LEU A 475 -27.45 -14.19 -16.75
N TRP A 476 -27.53 -15.25 -17.58
CA TRP A 476 -26.37 -15.75 -18.34
C TRP A 476 -25.94 -14.82 -19.48
N ALA A 477 -26.80 -13.97 -20.02
CA ALA A 477 -26.47 -12.95 -21.03
C ALA A 477 -25.51 -11.88 -20.44
N SER A 478 -25.43 -11.75 -19.12
CA SER A 478 -24.43 -10.87 -18.46
C SER A 478 -22.99 -11.25 -18.79
N VAL A 479 -22.70 -12.55 -18.98
CA VAL A 479 -21.34 -13.05 -19.27
C VAL A 479 -20.84 -12.57 -20.63
N PRO A 480 -21.52 -12.80 -21.75
CA PRO A 480 -21.12 -12.23 -23.03
C PRO A 480 -21.15 -10.69 -23.03
N THR A 481 -22.03 -10.05 -22.25
CA THR A 481 -22.02 -8.59 -22.08
C THR A 481 -20.72 -8.13 -21.42
N GLY A 482 -20.26 -8.81 -20.36
CA GLY A 482 -18.98 -8.53 -19.70
C GLY A 482 -17.80 -8.70 -20.63
N LEU A 483 -17.80 -9.76 -21.44
CA LEU A 483 -16.78 -9.98 -22.47
C LEU A 483 -16.80 -8.88 -23.54
N LEU A 484 -17.97 -8.48 -24.03
CA LEU A 484 -18.12 -7.42 -25.03
C LEU A 484 -17.57 -6.09 -24.51
N VAL A 485 -17.99 -5.68 -23.33
CA VAL A 485 -17.47 -4.44 -22.68
C VAL A 485 -15.97 -4.52 -22.53
N GLY A 486 -15.45 -5.66 -22.07
CA GLY A 486 -14.02 -5.88 -21.95
C GLY A 486 -13.27 -5.73 -23.26
N VAL A 487 -13.76 -6.33 -24.36
CA VAL A 487 -13.16 -6.23 -25.70
C VAL A 487 -13.22 -4.80 -26.22
N VAL A 488 -14.34 -4.10 -26.04
CA VAL A 488 -14.50 -2.69 -26.45
C VAL A 488 -13.48 -1.81 -25.70
N CYS A 489 -13.37 -1.94 -24.39
CA CYS A 489 -12.40 -1.19 -23.59
C CYS A 489 -10.96 -1.52 -23.98
N TYR A 490 -10.64 -2.80 -24.17
CA TYR A 490 -9.33 -3.25 -24.65
C TYR A 490 -8.96 -2.58 -25.98
N ALA A 491 -9.87 -2.58 -26.94
CA ALA A 491 -9.65 -2.01 -28.26
C ALA A 491 -9.52 -0.49 -28.21
N TRP A 492 -10.50 0.20 -27.63
CA TRP A 492 -10.59 1.66 -27.61
C TRP A 492 -9.45 2.31 -26.85
N PHE A 493 -9.26 1.96 -25.58
CA PHE A 493 -8.21 2.57 -24.75
C PHE A 493 -6.80 2.17 -25.21
N GLY A 494 -6.63 0.98 -25.80
CA GLY A 494 -5.37 0.60 -26.43
C GLY A 494 -5.03 1.47 -27.63
N ASP A 495 -6.00 1.77 -28.49
CA ASP A 495 -5.78 2.66 -29.65
C ASP A 495 -5.53 4.11 -29.22
N LEU A 496 -6.22 4.61 -28.19
CA LEU A 496 -5.95 5.92 -27.59
C LEU A 496 -4.53 5.99 -27.02
N ALA A 497 -4.07 4.96 -26.31
CA ALA A 497 -2.72 4.90 -25.77
C ALA A 497 -1.66 4.90 -26.89
N ALA A 498 -1.88 4.13 -27.95
CA ALA A 498 -0.95 4.09 -29.10
C ALA A 498 -0.85 5.43 -29.82
N ARG A 499 -1.99 6.14 -30.03
CA ARG A 499 -2.00 7.50 -30.58
C ARG A 499 -1.21 8.46 -29.70
N ARG A 500 -1.46 8.46 -28.40
CA ARG A 500 -0.78 9.33 -27.44
C ARG A 500 0.72 9.08 -27.40
N LEU A 501 1.13 7.81 -27.45
CA LEU A 501 2.55 7.42 -27.45
C LEU A 501 3.26 7.92 -28.73
N ARG A 502 2.59 7.87 -29.88
CA ARG A 502 3.08 8.37 -31.16
C ARG A 502 3.23 9.89 -31.16
N GLU A 503 2.22 10.62 -30.65
CA GLU A 503 2.18 12.08 -30.68
C GLU A 503 3.14 12.70 -29.64
N LYS A 504 3.27 12.10 -28.45
CA LYS A 504 3.98 12.67 -27.30
C LYS A 504 5.12 11.79 -26.78
N GLY A 505 5.58 10.83 -27.56
CA GLY A 505 6.67 9.92 -27.17
C GLY A 505 7.94 10.63 -26.71
N PRO A 506 8.48 11.60 -27.47
CA PRO A 506 9.67 12.36 -27.06
C PRO A 506 9.49 13.10 -25.74
N ASP A 507 8.33 13.74 -25.51
CA ASP A 507 8.02 14.45 -24.26
C ASP A 507 7.97 13.48 -23.07
N LEU A 508 7.39 12.28 -23.28
CA LEU A 508 7.35 11.22 -22.28
C LEU A 508 8.73 10.71 -21.93
N LEU A 509 9.62 10.56 -22.93
CA LEU A 509 11.01 10.17 -22.69
C LEU A 509 11.78 11.23 -21.93
N GLN A 510 11.57 12.50 -22.25
CA GLN A 510 12.18 13.62 -21.51
C GLN A 510 11.72 13.63 -20.06
N LEU A 511 10.40 13.41 -19.82
CA LEU A 511 9.84 13.27 -18.48
C LEU A 511 10.53 12.15 -17.69
N MET A 512 10.79 11.00 -18.34
CA MET A 512 11.47 9.86 -17.72
C MET A 512 12.94 10.16 -17.39
N ARG A 513 13.63 10.96 -18.19
CA ARG A 513 15.04 11.34 -17.99
C ARG A 513 15.21 12.40 -16.90
N SER A 514 14.37 13.42 -16.91
CA SER A 514 14.48 14.57 -16.01
C SER A 514 13.70 14.39 -14.69
N GLY A 515 12.80 13.41 -14.60
CA GLY A 515 11.88 13.26 -13.48
C GLY A 515 10.83 14.37 -13.39
N ARG A 516 10.76 15.26 -14.39
CA ARG A 516 9.82 16.39 -14.51
C ARG A 516 9.43 16.62 -15.96
N GLN A 517 8.21 17.07 -16.22
CA GLN A 517 7.89 17.82 -17.41
C GLN A 517 8.62 19.16 -17.29
N GLN A 518 9.79 19.21 -17.92
CA GLN A 518 10.57 20.37 -18.17
C GLN A 518 10.81 21.34 -17.01
N ALA A 519 12.03 21.39 -16.57
CA ALA A 519 12.66 22.68 -16.35
C ALA A 519 13.66 22.90 -17.50
N VAL A 520 13.33 23.74 -18.43
CA VAL A 520 14.35 24.49 -19.17
C VAL A 520 14.99 25.37 -18.11
N VAL A 521 16.34 25.31 -18.05
CA VAL A 521 17.21 26.07 -17.17
C VAL A 521 17.39 25.49 -15.77
N ASP A 522 18.38 24.63 -15.65
CA ASP A 522 18.96 24.22 -14.39
C ASP A 522 19.77 25.35 -13.77
N GLY A 523 19.21 25.94 -12.72
CA GLY A 523 19.99 26.67 -11.72
C GLY A 523 20.21 25.80 -10.49
N PRO A 524 21.34 25.90 -9.77
CA PRO A 524 21.57 25.13 -8.56
C PRO A 524 20.55 25.52 -7.47
N GLY A 525 19.64 24.63 -7.14
CA GLY A 525 18.67 24.85 -6.06
C GLY A 525 17.19 24.60 -6.39
N THR A 526 16.84 24.02 -7.54
CA THR A 526 15.44 23.79 -7.92
C THR A 526 14.78 22.71 -7.06
N ALA A 527 13.97 23.14 -6.08
CA ALA A 527 13.09 22.30 -5.30
C ALA A 527 12.11 21.56 -6.23
N LYS A 528 11.86 20.30 -5.92
CA LYS A 528 10.83 19.44 -6.55
C LYS A 528 9.51 20.22 -6.64
N ALA A 529 8.92 20.33 -7.84
CA ALA A 529 7.58 20.93 -7.94
C ALA A 529 6.63 20.19 -7.01
N PRO A 530 5.93 20.88 -6.09
CA PRO A 530 5.07 20.24 -5.13
C PRO A 530 3.98 19.47 -5.87
N SER A 531 3.64 18.28 -5.39
CA SER A 531 2.52 17.51 -5.93
C SER A 531 1.22 18.31 -5.76
N ALA A 532 0.23 18.09 -6.63
CA ALA A 532 -1.07 18.74 -6.49
C ALA A 532 -1.64 18.56 -5.08
N PHE A 533 -1.33 17.45 -4.43
CA PHE A 533 -1.70 17.14 -3.05
C PHE A 533 -1.02 18.05 -2.01
N GLU A 534 0.25 18.40 -2.22
CA GLU A 534 1.01 19.30 -1.33
C GLU A 534 0.55 20.76 -1.43
N THR A 535 0.06 21.15 -2.61
CA THR A 535 -0.42 22.52 -2.90
C THR A 535 -1.90 22.72 -2.55
N MET A 536 -2.65 21.62 -2.31
CA MET A 536 -4.07 21.69 -1.96
C MET A 536 -4.30 22.49 -0.67
N GLY A 537 -5.23 23.44 -0.73
CA GLY A 537 -5.74 24.15 0.44
C GLY A 537 -6.46 23.20 1.43
N ALA A 538 -6.55 23.60 2.69
CA ALA A 538 -7.22 22.79 3.73
C ALA A 538 -8.66 22.43 3.35
N LYS A 539 -9.41 23.34 2.75
CA LYS A 539 -10.79 23.12 2.28
C LYS A 539 -10.87 22.05 1.19
N SER A 540 -10.00 22.12 0.17
CA SER A 540 -9.98 21.12 -0.92
C SER A 540 -9.56 19.74 -0.42
N ARG A 541 -8.62 19.67 0.53
CA ARG A 541 -8.25 18.42 1.20
C ARG A 541 -9.42 17.83 2.00
N PHE A 542 -10.11 18.64 2.78
CA PHE A 542 -11.28 18.20 3.54
C PHE A 542 -12.40 17.69 2.61
N LEU A 543 -12.71 18.41 1.53
CA LEU A 543 -13.68 17.97 0.52
C LEU A 543 -13.27 16.67 -0.16
N MET A 544 -11.99 16.52 -0.52
CA MET A 544 -11.47 15.32 -1.15
C MET A 544 -11.58 14.10 -0.22
N TRP A 545 -11.13 14.22 1.03
CA TRP A 545 -11.19 13.13 2.01
C TRP A 545 -12.62 12.82 2.44
N GLY A 546 -13.47 13.86 2.59
CA GLY A 546 -14.89 13.70 2.89
C GLY A 546 -15.63 12.98 1.77
N SER A 547 -15.41 13.38 0.52
CA SER A 547 -15.96 12.71 -0.66
C SER A 547 -15.48 11.24 -0.76
N MET A 548 -14.20 10.99 -0.45
CA MET A 548 -13.66 9.63 -0.44
C MET A 548 -14.31 8.77 0.67
N ALA A 549 -14.50 9.33 1.87
CA ALA A 549 -15.16 8.62 2.98
C ALA A 549 -16.61 8.27 2.63
N ILE A 550 -17.35 9.20 2.04
CA ILE A 550 -18.71 8.97 1.53
C ILE A 550 -18.69 7.89 0.45
N GLY A 551 -17.71 7.94 -0.45
CA GLY A 551 -17.52 6.94 -1.50
C GLY A 551 -17.32 5.54 -0.95
N ILE A 552 -16.41 5.39 0.01
CA ILE A 552 -16.11 4.09 0.65
C ILE A 552 -17.30 3.58 1.43
N LEU A 553 -17.90 4.40 2.29
CA LEU A 553 -19.02 3.99 3.16
C LEU A 553 -20.30 3.67 2.35
N GLY A 554 -20.59 4.48 1.33
CA GLY A 554 -21.77 4.28 0.49
C GLY A 554 -21.65 3.06 -0.40
N LEU A 555 -20.50 2.88 -1.09
CA LEU A 555 -20.35 1.80 -2.05
C LEU A 555 -20.14 0.43 -1.37
N PHE A 556 -19.18 0.34 -0.43
CA PHE A 556 -18.81 -0.97 0.14
C PHE A 556 -19.75 -1.43 1.25
N PRO A 557 -19.75 -0.85 2.48
CA PRO A 557 -20.58 -1.44 3.52
C PRO A 557 -22.07 -1.19 3.35
N GLN A 558 -22.50 -0.04 2.82
CA GLN A 558 -23.93 0.28 2.72
C GLN A 558 -24.55 -0.08 1.37
N GLY A 559 -23.75 -0.34 0.34
CA GLY A 559 -24.20 -0.71 -1.00
C GLY A 559 -23.97 -2.19 -1.31
N LEU A 560 -22.70 -2.57 -1.55
CA LEU A 560 -22.36 -3.91 -2.06
C LEU A 560 -22.60 -5.03 -1.03
N VAL A 561 -22.37 -4.80 0.26
CA VAL A 561 -22.59 -5.83 1.29
C VAL A 561 -24.07 -6.15 1.47
N PRO A 562 -24.99 -5.16 1.66
CA PRO A 562 -26.42 -5.43 1.68
C PRO A 562 -26.95 -6.05 0.38
N LEU A 563 -26.38 -5.65 -0.77
CA LEU A 563 -26.69 -6.29 -2.05
C LEU A 563 -26.35 -7.79 -2.02
N GLY A 564 -25.17 -8.16 -1.56
CA GLY A 564 -24.75 -9.55 -1.44
C GLY A 564 -25.62 -10.35 -0.46
N ILE A 565 -25.94 -9.79 0.71
CA ILE A 565 -26.82 -10.42 1.71
C ILE A 565 -28.22 -10.65 1.14
N LYS A 566 -28.78 -9.64 0.45
CA LYS A 566 -30.09 -9.76 -0.18
C LYS A 566 -30.11 -10.78 -1.32
N LEU A 567 -29.05 -10.86 -2.11
CA LEU A 567 -28.91 -11.84 -3.21
C LEU A 567 -28.72 -13.28 -2.70
N SER A 568 -28.09 -13.45 -1.53
CA SER A 568 -27.94 -14.76 -0.88
C SER A 568 -29.20 -15.27 -0.19
N GLY A 569 -30.26 -14.46 -0.15
CA GLY A 569 -31.51 -14.81 0.52
C GLY A 569 -31.45 -14.80 2.06
N SER A 570 -30.35 -14.32 2.65
CA SER A 570 -30.23 -14.18 4.10
C SER A 570 -31.15 -13.08 4.62
N THR A 571 -31.77 -13.32 5.78
CA THR A 571 -32.65 -12.36 6.48
C THR A 571 -31.93 -11.65 7.62
N ASP A 572 -30.62 -11.83 7.75
CA ASP A 572 -29.84 -11.24 8.84
C ASP A 572 -29.83 -9.71 8.76
N ARG A 573 -30.32 -9.09 9.83
CA ARG A 573 -30.34 -7.64 9.99
C ARG A 573 -29.07 -7.21 10.73
N VAL A 574 -28.00 -7.02 9.97
CA VAL A 574 -26.78 -6.40 10.48
C VAL A 574 -26.90 -4.88 10.29
N TRP A 575 -26.12 -4.06 10.94
CA TRP A 575 -26.16 -2.58 10.98
C TRP A 575 -26.27 -1.84 9.62
N PHE A 576 -26.61 -2.52 8.54
CA PHE A 576 -26.78 -1.97 7.19
C PHE A 576 -28.16 -1.34 7.02
N LEU A 577 -28.19 -0.03 6.72
CA LEU A 577 -29.44 0.75 6.63
C LEU A 577 -30.51 0.07 5.75
N ALA A 578 -30.10 -0.44 4.61
CA ALA A 578 -31.02 -1.05 3.65
C ALA A 578 -31.79 -2.26 4.22
N LEU A 579 -31.16 -3.07 5.09
CA LEU A 579 -31.76 -4.31 5.61
C LEU A 579 -32.78 -4.05 6.74
N TYR A 580 -32.80 -2.83 7.30
CA TYR A 580 -33.82 -2.40 8.28
C TYR A 580 -35.06 -1.80 7.63
N MET A 581 -35.01 -1.52 6.31
CA MET A 581 -36.16 -1.00 5.60
C MET A 581 -37.17 -2.09 5.28
N PRO A 582 -38.48 -1.75 5.13
CA PRO A 582 -39.48 -2.69 4.59
C PRO A 582 -39.05 -3.22 3.21
N ASP A 583 -39.40 -4.48 2.92
CA ASP A 583 -38.97 -5.18 1.70
C ASP A 583 -39.04 -4.38 0.39
N PRO A 584 -40.11 -3.62 0.09
CA PRO A 584 -40.17 -2.82 -1.15
C PRO A 584 -39.07 -1.75 -1.24
N TRP A 585 -38.57 -1.24 -0.09
CA TRP A 585 -37.60 -0.14 -0.02
C TRP A 585 -36.16 -0.61 0.05
N GLN A 586 -35.90 -1.89 0.31
CA GLN A 586 -34.52 -2.41 0.43
C GLN A 586 -33.73 -2.23 -0.87
N TRP A 587 -34.30 -2.59 -2.01
CA TRP A 587 -33.67 -2.43 -3.32
C TRP A 587 -33.37 -0.98 -3.70
N PRO A 588 -34.34 -0.03 -3.60
CA PRO A 588 -34.06 1.38 -3.82
C PRO A 588 -32.99 1.96 -2.89
N VAL A 589 -32.95 1.55 -1.63
CA VAL A 589 -31.94 2.04 -0.68
C VAL A 589 -30.55 1.47 -1.02
N ILE A 590 -30.43 0.20 -1.36
CA ILE A 590 -29.17 -0.40 -1.84
C ILE A 590 -28.66 0.35 -3.07
N ALA A 591 -29.53 0.54 -4.08
CA ALA A 591 -29.18 1.25 -5.29
C ALA A 591 -28.78 2.72 -5.01
N GLY A 592 -29.53 3.40 -4.13
CA GLY A 592 -29.22 4.74 -3.67
C GLY A 592 -27.85 4.84 -2.98
N MET A 593 -27.52 3.90 -2.11
CA MET A 593 -26.21 3.86 -1.43
C MET A 593 -25.05 3.60 -2.40
N ILE A 594 -25.25 2.71 -3.41
CA ILE A 594 -24.27 2.51 -4.47
C ILE A 594 -24.06 3.80 -5.27
N LEU A 595 -25.14 4.50 -5.64
CA LEU A 595 -25.06 5.77 -6.36
C LEU A 595 -24.39 6.87 -5.54
N ILE A 596 -24.71 6.98 -4.25
CA ILE A 596 -24.04 7.91 -3.31
C ILE A 596 -22.54 7.57 -3.21
N GLY A 597 -22.22 6.29 -3.13
CA GLY A 597 -20.83 5.82 -3.13
C GLY A 597 -20.08 6.23 -4.39
N LEU A 598 -20.66 5.98 -5.55
CA LEU A 598 -20.09 6.37 -6.86
C LEU A 598 -19.97 7.90 -6.99
N ALA A 599 -20.97 8.65 -6.53
CA ALA A 599 -20.94 10.12 -6.54
C ALA A 599 -19.85 10.67 -5.59
N GLY A 600 -19.65 10.04 -4.42
CA GLY A 600 -18.56 10.39 -3.50
C GLY A 600 -17.20 10.24 -4.16
N PHE A 601 -16.96 9.15 -4.84
CA PHE A 601 -15.74 8.94 -5.59
C PHE A 601 -15.60 9.89 -6.80
N GLY A 602 -16.69 10.14 -7.52
CA GLY A 602 -16.72 11.15 -8.59
C GLY A 602 -16.35 12.55 -8.05
N GLY A 603 -16.89 12.94 -6.92
CA GLY A 603 -16.57 14.20 -6.23
C GLY A 603 -15.08 14.30 -5.86
N MET A 604 -14.51 13.22 -5.30
CA MET A 604 -13.07 13.15 -5.02
C MET A 604 -12.25 13.37 -6.30
N LEU A 605 -12.60 12.71 -7.39
CA LEU A 605 -11.92 12.84 -8.68
C LEU A 605 -12.01 14.28 -9.23
N VAL A 606 -13.19 14.88 -9.17
CA VAL A 606 -13.41 16.26 -9.64
C VAL A 606 -12.55 17.24 -8.84
N VAL A 607 -12.53 17.14 -7.51
CA VAL A 607 -11.69 18.00 -6.65
C VAL A 607 -10.21 17.81 -7.00
N TYR A 608 -9.75 16.58 -7.14
CA TYR A 608 -8.36 16.27 -7.49
C TYR A 608 -7.97 16.85 -8.86
N LEU A 609 -8.81 16.67 -9.88
CA LEU A 609 -8.55 17.19 -11.23
C LEU A 609 -8.56 18.73 -11.27
N ALA A 610 -9.47 19.36 -10.54
CA ALA A 610 -9.53 20.82 -10.43
C ALA A 610 -8.26 21.41 -9.81
N GLU A 611 -7.81 20.83 -8.70
CA GLU A 611 -6.59 21.27 -8.02
C GLU A 611 -5.32 20.96 -8.84
N SER A 612 -5.31 19.83 -9.53
CA SER A 612 -4.23 19.48 -10.48
C SER A 612 -4.12 20.47 -11.62
N ARG A 613 -5.26 20.97 -12.16
CA ARG A 613 -5.28 22.03 -13.18
C ARG A 613 -4.72 23.34 -12.63
N LYS A 614 -5.19 23.79 -11.46
CA LYS A 614 -4.70 25.01 -10.80
C LYS A 614 -3.19 24.94 -10.52
N ALA A 615 -2.68 23.81 -10.02
CA ALA A 615 -1.25 23.62 -9.80
C ALA A 615 -0.43 23.72 -11.10
N LYS A 616 -0.94 23.17 -12.21
CA LYS A 616 -0.31 23.27 -13.52
C LYS A 616 -0.34 24.69 -14.09
N GLU A 617 -1.45 25.42 -13.91
CA GLU A 617 -1.55 26.84 -14.33
C GLU A 617 -0.60 27.72 -13.54
N LYS A 618 -0.55 27.56 -12.22
CA LYS A 618 0.38 28.29 -11.35
C LYS A 618 1.83 28.03 -11.76
N ALA A 619 2.20 26.76 -11.98
CA ALA A 619 3.54 26.41 -12.45
C ALA A 619 3.87 27.00 -13.81
N ARG A 620 2.89 27.09 -14.74
CA ARG A 620 3.05 27.74 -16.05
C ARG A 620 3.27 29.26 -15.93
N THR A 621 2.51 29.90 -15.05
CA THR A 621 2.62 31.36 -14.81
C THR A 621 3.97 31.72 -14.18
N GLU A 622 4.41 30.92 -13.19
CA GLU A 622 5.74 31.10 -12.58
C GLU A 622 6.88 30.84 -13.56
N LEU A 623 6.74 29.88 -14.48
CA LEU A 623 7.71 29.63 -15.54
C LEU A 623 7.77 30.78 -16.55
N LYS A 624 6.63 31.35 -16.95
CA LYS A 624 6.60 32.52 -17.84
C LYS A 624 7.25 33.73 -17.18
N ALA A 625 6.91 34.02 -15.92
CA ALA A 625 7.50 35.13 -15.18
C ALA A 625 9.03 34.98 -15.02
N ARG A 626 9.54 33.78 -14.79
CA ARG A 626 10.99 33.51 -14.74
C ARG A 626 11.66 33.63 -16.10
N ALA A 627 11.01 33.19 -17.18
CA ALA A 627 11.53 33.33 -18.52
C ALA A 627 11.59 34.82 -18.98
N GLU A 628 10.61 35.61 -18.57
CA GLU A 628 10.60 37.07 -18.79
C GLU A 628 11.68 37.78 -17.98
N ALA A 629 11.86 37.41 -16.71
CA ALA A 629 12.94 37.94 -15.87
C ALA A 629 14.33 37.60 -16.43
N ALA A 630 14.55 36.37 -16.88
CA ALA A 630 15.80 35.94 -17.49
C ALA A 630 16.10 36.70 -18.80
N ARG A 631 15.07 36.98 -19.62
CA ARG A 631 15.22 37.81 -20.83
C ARG A 631 15.50 39.30 -20.52
N ALA A 632 15.02 39.80 -19.39
CA ALA A 632 15.29 41.17 -18.93
C ALA A 632 16.71 41.32 -18.37
N GLU A 633 17.33 40.24 -17.89
CA GLU A 633 18.70 40.19 -17.38
C GLU A 633 19.76 39.89 -18.48
N GLU A 634 19.35 39.50 -19.69
CA GLU A 634 20.31 39.38 -20.80
C GLU A 634 20.90 40.76 -21.10
N PRO A 635 22.26 40.96 -20.99
CA PRO A 635 22.89 42.24 -21.35
C PRO A 635 22.56 42.53 -22.80
N LYS A 636 22.14 43.76 -23.11
CA LYS A 636 22.07 44.26 -24.48
C LYS A 636 23.48 44.27 -25.05
N GLU A 637 24.02 43.16 -25.49
CA GLU A 637 25.20 43.06 -26.35
C GLU A 637 24.84 43.65 -27.73
N GLY A 638 25.02 44.96 -27.84
CA GLY A 638 24.71 45.68 -29.07
C GLY A 638 25.25 47.08 -29.08
N SER A 639 26.45 47.35 -28.48
CA SER A 639 27.23 48.54 -28.81
C SER A 639 28.70 48.40 -28.37
N ALA A 640 29.42 47.52 -29.03
CA ALA A 640 30.89 47.55 -28.93
C ALA A 640 31.45 47.78 -30.30
N SER A 641 31.64 49.07 -30.58
CA SER A 641 32.80 49.73 -31.28
C SER A 641 33.52 48.93 -32.37
N ALA A 642 33.29 49.35 -33.59
CA ALA A 642 34.31 49.26 -34.66
C ALA A 642 35.66 49.69 -34.13
N LEU A 643 36.61 48.78 -34.01
CA LEU A 643 38.03 49.10 -33.91
C LEU A 643 38.55 49.40 -35.34
N PRO A 644 39.19 50.55 -35.62
CA PRO A 644 39.80 50.78 -36.91
C PRO A 644 41.07 49.95 -37.03
N LEU A 645 41.18 49.22 -38.13
CA LEU A 645 42.45 48.68 -38.62
C LEU A 645 43.44 49.81 -38.94
N ALA A 646 44.55 49.82 -38.26
CA ALA A 646 45.81 50.47 -38.70
C ALA A 646 46.93 49.47 -38.50
#